data_bdf9cb5532c698cde9f473b63e367982
#
_entry.id   bdf9cb5532c698cde9f473b63e367982
#
_cell.length_a   1.000
_cell.length_b   1.000
_cell.length_c   1.000
_cell.angle_alpha   90.00
_cell.angle_beta   90.00
_cell.angle_gamma   90.00
#
_symmetry.space_group_name_H-M   'P 1'
#
loop_
_entity.id
_entity.type
_entity.pdbx_description
1 polymer ?
#
loop_
_entity_poly.entity_id
_entity_poly.type
_entity_poly.pdbx_seq_one_letter_code
_entity_poly.pdbx_strand_id
1 'polypeptide(L)'
;MTRFTICTACVLTIFFFGFPASPQVVGTPPLPINPGSQIPSNPLPPIITPDTTGLLGGIIHSLATPVDMKLLILGTDGTEPGLAALQYLLDYLGTPYQVVLLANGQTLPQLDNGIKGFYQGIILTSGNLGICNPTCHSALDVNGWATLDSYVRNYHVRMASYYTYPEARYGLVPVSGIGTTDQAPGLVNLTPAGTSIFNYLQPNATVKVMWAWTYLASTVAAPGESTTPILQLGNSVVGVTHTLADGREYMALTMDNNPYLFHSAILHYGIIHWVTKGLFLGSRKTYMTPQVDDHFLNNDLFYSSKAACIPVGFAADPTFDPANQCPTYRITGQDLDTLANWQQNIRANPQFGQFQISMAFNGVGTTQDGGAPPNDTLVSETQSLENQFFWIDHTWDHENLDCYNPVPNSGICQPATYAESVAEISQNAQLANALGLPSDTVSMVTPSISGLKNPDFLSAAVSQGIQYLVSDLSRPEGTPASANTGIWNQYQPSLFEIPRRPTSIFYNTNTSAVGLAGSEPDEYNYFYGPTGIFRIGGPGGPPFFTTNQTWDQIRDRESDTLLGYMLRGEQYPLMFHQGNLAAYDGVNSLFTDVVGSALNKFAAISQLPVISMQESNLGALLQSRMAYNTSQVQATLTPGVSIEIDTVGAASIPVTGLCADGCQTYGPDQQSLIPMPAGSSRTFLLVPLPPLGLGL
;
A
#
# COMPACT_ATOMS: atom_id res chain seq x y z
N MET A 1 -8.66 -39.72 22.01
CA MET A 1 -7.53 -39.12 21.25
C MET A 1 -8.06 -38.82 19.85
N THR A 2 -8.69 -37.72 19.72
CA THR A 2 -9.23 -37.22 18.43
C THR A 2 -8.08 -36.46 17.78
N ARG A 3 -7.56 -36.96 16.69
CA ARG A 3 -6.48 -36.31 15.93
C ARG A 3 -7.11 -35.31 14.96
N PHE A 4 -6.65 -34.09 15.05
CA PHE A 4 -7.02 -33.04 14.13
C PHE A 4 -6.27 -33.24 12.81
N THR A 5 -7.01 -33.60 11.78
CA THR A 5 -6.51 -33.53 10.41
C THR A 5 -6.81 -32.13 9.93
N ILE A 6 -5.83 -31.24 9.97
CA ILE A 6 -5.93 -29.96 9.28
C ILE A 6 -6.20 -30.28 7.81
N CYS A 7 -7.34 -29.85 7.32
CA CYS A 7 -7.77 -30.11 5.96
C CYS A 7 -6.82 -29.36 5.00
N THR A 8 -5.79 -30.04 4.51
CA THR A 8 -4.85 -29.56 3.47
C THR A 8 -5.59 -29.04 2.22
N ALA A 9 -6.88 -29.36 2.09
CA ALA A 9 -7.75 -28.94 1.01
C ALA A 9 -7.99 -27.42 0.95
N CYS A 10 -7.93 -26.70 2.08
CA CYS A 10 -8.26 -25.28 2.09
C CYS A 10 -7.11 -24.35 1.67
N VAL A 11 -5.88 -24.82 1.78
CA VAL A 11 -4.72 -23.98 1.46
C VAL A 11 -4.47 -23.86 -0.05
N LEU A 12 -4.85 -24.85 -0.82
CA LEU A 12 -4.59 -24.82 -2.28
C LEU A 12 -5.61 -23.98 -3.08
N THR A 13 -6.78 -23.71 -2.52
CA THR A 13 -7.75 -22.79 -3.17
C THR A 13 -7.24 -21.35 -3.19
N ILE A 14 -6.33 -20.99 -2.29
CA ILE A 14 -5.68 -19.66 -2.24
C ILE A 14 -4.76 -19.43 -3.44
N PHE A 15 -4.24 -20.51 -4.06
CA PHE A 15 -3.22 -20.41 -5.10
C PHE A 15 -3.74 -20.54 -6.55
N PHE A 16 -5.01 -20.89 -6.77
CA PHE A 16 -5.51 -21.17 -8.13
C PHE A 16 -6.27 -20.04 -8.81
N PHE A 17 -6.69 -19.00 -8.10
CA PHE A 17 -7.41 -17.90 -8.73
C PHE A 17 -6.65 -16.59 -8.58
N GLY A 18 -5.99 -16.25 -9.66
CA GLY A 18 -5.59 -14.89 -9.95
C GLY A 18 -4.70 -14.29 -8.87
N PHE A 19 -3.45 -14.54 -9.00
CA PHE A 19 -2.54 -13.46 -8.73
C PHE A 19 -2.98 -12.28 -9.62
N PRO A 20 -3.72 -11.28 -9.09
CA PRO A 20 -3.54 -9.97 -9.62
C PRO A 20 -2.13 -9.67 -9.21
N ALA A 21 -1.22 -9.58 -10.17
CA ALA A 21 0.12 -9.21 -9.84
C ALA A 21 0.54 -9.86 -8.50
N SER A 22 0.78 -11.15 -8.52
CA SER A 22 1.99 -11.66 -7.90
C SER A 22 2.94 -10.53 -7.78
N PRO A 23 3.69 -10.37 -6.71
CA PRO A 23 4.77 -9.41 -6.76
C PRO A 23 5.28 -9.53 -8.17
N GLN A 24 4.85 -8.54 -9.00
CA GLN A 24 5.15 -8.57 -10.38
C GLN A 24 6.52 -8.98 -10.35
N VAL A 25 6.64 -10.23 -10.57
CA VAL A 25 7.90 -10.76 -10.63
C VAL A 25 8.70 -9.58 -11.10
N VAL A 26 9.54 -9.10 -10.22
CA VAL A 26 10.60 -8.23 -10.67
C VAL A 26 11.25 -9.06 -11.75
N GLY A 27 10.71 -9.10 -12.93
CA GLY A 27 11.06 -10.13 -13.90
C GLY A 27 10.64 -9.90 -15.32
N THR A 28 9.61 -9.12 -15.54
CA THR A 28 9.41 -8.50 -16.84
C THR A 28 9.40 -7.01 -16.61
N PRO A 29 10.55 -6.35 -16.83
CA PRO A 29 10.55 -4.91 -16.93
C PRO A 29 9.48 -4.55 -17.96
N PRO A 30 8.67 -3.51 -17.74
CA PRO A 30 7.97 -2.90 -18.84
C PRO A 30 9.00 -2.72 -19.95
N LEU A 31 8.71 -3.22 -21.14
CA LEU A 31 9.61 -3.06 -22.28
C LEU A 31 10.03 -1.59 -22.29
N PRO A 32 11.34 -1.29 -22.32
CA PRO A 32 11.79 0.07 -22.36
C PRO A 32 11.08 0.74 -23.52
N ILE A 33 10.40 1.84 -23.23
CA ILE A 33 9.72 2.61 -24.25
C ILE A 33 10.80 2.96 -25.28
N ASN A 34 10.63 2.54 -26.52
CA ASN A 34 11.61 2.79 -27.56
C ASN A 34 11.82 4.31 -27.71
N PRO A 35 13.00 4.85 -27.37
CA PRO A 35 13.23 6.28 -27.37
C PRO A 35 13.00 6.94 -28.73
N GLY A 36 13.19 6.19 -29.82
CA GLY A 36 12.94 6.68 -31.18
C GLY A 36 11.46 6.91 -31.53
N SER A 37 10.52 6.37 -30.76
CA SER A 37 9.07 6.48 -31.05
C SER A 37 8.36 7.56 -30.25
N GLN A 38 9.03 8.28 -29.35
CA GLN A 38 8.34 9.01 -28.28
C GLN A 38 8.57 10.50 -28.24
N ILE A 39 9.55 10.98 -28.98
CA ILE A 39 9.87 12.40 -29.00
C ILE A 39 9.16 13.02 -30.17
N PRO A 40 8.15 13.88 -29.94
CA PRO A 40 7.65 14.70 -31.02
C PRO A 40 8.77 15.48 -31.64
N SER A 41 8.90 15.39 -32.95
CA SER A 41 9.89 16.18 -33.71
C SER A 41 9.59 17.70 -33.71
N ASN A 42 8.39 18.07 -33.28
CA ASN A 42 7.98 19.46 -33.16
C ASN A 42 8.13 19.95 -31.71
N PRO A 43 8.88 21.04 -31.48
CA PRO A 43 8.96 21.66 -30.18
C PRO A 43 7.55 22.11 -29.74
N LEU A 44 7.32 22.14 -28.43
CA LEU A 44 6.13 22.75 -27.88
C LEU A 44 6.03 24.22 -28.36
N PRO A 45 4.81 24.75 -28.51
CA PRO A 45 4.64 26.15 -28.87
C PRO A 45 5.43 27.04 -27.89
N PRO A 46 6.04 28.10 -28.39
CA PRO A 46 6.78 29.04 -27.54
C PRO A 46 5.86 29.58 -26.44
N ILE A 47 6.42 29.79 -25.27
CA ILE A 47 5.69 30.44 -24.17
C ILE A 47 5.21 31.78 -24.66
N ILE A 48 3.88 31.99 -24.68
CA ILE A 48 3.30 33.24 -25.06
C ILE A 48 3.69 34.28 -23.99
N THR A 49 4.48 35.26 -24.37
CA THR A 49 4.74 36.44 -23.52
C THR A 49 3.44 37.14 -23.23
N PRO A 50 3.18 37.62 -22.00
CA PRO A 50 1.96 38.29 -21.67
C PRO A 50 1.75 39.49 -22.58
N ASP A 51 0.56 39.61 -23.14
CA ASP A 51 0.13 40.83 -23.77
C ASP A 51 0.05 41.92 -22.68
N THR A 52 0.90 42.93 -22.79
CA THR A 52 1.00 44.00 -21.81
C THR A 52 -0.25 44.88 -21.77
N THR A 53 -1.20 44.70 -22.70
CA THR A 53 -2.51 45.39 -22.69
C THR A 53 -3.47 44.82 -21.64
N GLY A 54 -3.18 43.63 -21.06
CA GLY A 54 -3.95 42.98 -20.00
C GLY A 54 -3.58 43.38 -18.56
N LEU A 55 -2.62 44.30 -18.36
CA LEU A 55 -2.14 44.67 -17.02
C LEU A 55 -3.22 45.25 -16.09
N LEU A 56 -4.29 45.81 -16.62
CA LEU A 56 -5.42 46.30 -15.83
C LEU A 56 -6.41 45.21 -15.45
N GLY A 57 -6.51 44.12 -16.24
CA GLY A 57 -7.33 42.95 -15.91
C GLY A 57 -6.69 42.02 -14.86
N GLY A 58 -5.34 41.94 -14.86
CA GLY A 58 -4.59 41.10 -13.91
C GLY A 58 -4.53 41.63 -12.47
N ILE A 59 -4.79 42.92 -12.27
CA ILE A 59 -4.76 43.54 -10.93
C ILE A 59 -6.05 43.25 -10.13
N ILE A 60 -7.13 42.81 -10.79
CA ILE A 60 -8.42 42.55 -10.14
C ILE A 60 -8.54 41.07 -9.66
N HIS A 61 -7.76 40.15 -10.22
CA HIS A 61 -7.62 38.81 -9.64
C HIS A 61 -6.67 38.89 -8.44
N SER A 62 -7.22 39.27 -7.30
CA SER A 62 -6.46 39.29 -6.06
C SER A 62 -5.90 37.85 -5.76
N LEU A 63 -4.81 37.79 -5.00
CA LEU A 63 -4.18 36.56 -4.48
C LEU A 63 -5.14 35.60 -3.76
N ALA A 64 -6.42 35.92 -3.67
CA ALA A 64 -7.48 35.23 -2.96
C ALA A 64 -8.56 34.62 -3.87
N THR A 65 -8.28 34.40 -5.16
CA THR A 65 -9.26 33.74 -6.05
C THR A 65 -9.48 32.29 -5.65
N PRO A 66 -10.72 31.87 -5.35
CA PRO A 66 -10.98 30.50 -4.87
C PRO A 66 -10.72 29.46 -5.96
N VAL A 67 -10.31 28.27 -5.52
CA VAL A 67 -10.13 27.09 -6.37
C VAL A 67 -10.72 25.84 -5.69
N ASP A 68 -11.28 24.94 -6.47
CA ASP A 68 -11.72 23.64 -5.93
C ASP A 68 -10.52 22.77 -5.56
N MET A 69 -10.60 22.12 -4.40
CA MET A 69 -9.55 21.21 -3.89
C MET A 69 -9.58 19.86 -4.62
N LYS A 70 -9.40 19.93 -5.93
CA LYS A 70 -9.39 18.81 -6.86
C LYS A 70 -8.23 18.94 -7.85
N LEU A 71 -7.58 17.85 -8.24
CA LEU A 71 -6.51 17.84 -9.24
C LEU A 71 -7.05 17.55 -10.65
N LEU A 72 -6.44 18.16 -11.66
CA LEU A 72 -6.63 17.82 -13.06
C LEU A 72 -5.43 16.98 -13.53
N ILE A 73 -5.70 15.80 -14.06
CA ILE A 73 -4.69 14.94 -14.69
C ILE A 73 -4.95 14.94 -16.20
N LEU A 74 -3.97 15.33 -16.97
CA LEU A 74 -4.02 15.30 -18.42
C LEU A 74 -3.14 14.16 -18.94
N GLY A 75 -3.76 13.23 -19.64
CA GLY A 75 -3.12 12.12 -20.33
C GLY A 75 -3.39 12.13 -21.82
N THR A 76 -2.73 11.25 -22.56
CA THR A 76 -2.94 11.07 -24.00
C THR A 76 -4.08 10.10 -24.28
N ASP A 77 -3.82 8.79 -24.26
CA ASP A 77 -4.80 7.74 -24.58
C ASP A 77 -5.21 6.85 -23.39
N GLY A 78 -4.58 7.03 -22.23
CA GLY A 78 -4.84 6.26 -21.02
C GLY A 78 -3.96 5.03 -20.86
N THR A 79 -3.07 4.75 -21.79
CA THR A 79 -2.14 3.62 -21.70
C THR A 79 -0.82 3.99 -21.01
N GLU A 80 -0.63 5.25 -20.67
CA GLU A 80 0.59 5.72 -20.01
C GLU A 80 0.76 5.09 -18.61
N PRO A 81 1.87 4.38 -18.37
CA PRO A 81 2.12 3.77 -17.06
C PRO A 81 2.13 4.78 -15.91
N GLY A 82 2.60 6.00 -16.17
CA GLY A 82 2.59 7.11 -15.21
C GLY A 82 1.18 7.55 -14.80
N LEU A 83 0.17 7.43 -15.68
CA LEU A 83 -1.22 7.69 -15.33
C LEU A 83 -1.71 6.70 -14.26
N ALA A 84 -1.50 5.41 -14.50
CA ALA A 84 -1.88 4.37 -13.54
C ALA A 84 -1.17 4.56 -12.18
N ALA A 85 0.10 4.97 -12.18
CA ALA A 85 0.84 5.27 -10.96
C ALA A 85 0.25 6.44 -10.17
N LEU A 86 -0.17 7.49 -10.87
CA LEU A 86 -0.83 8.67 -10.26
C LEU A 86 -2.19 8.30 -9.66
N GLN A 87 -3.04 7.63 -10.43
CA GLN A 87 -4.35 7.20 -9.97
C GLN A 87 -4.24 6.31 -8.75
N TYR A 88 -3.33 5.33 -8.79
CA TYR A 88 -3.07 4.44 -7.68
C TYR A 88 -2.73 5.20 -6.39
N LEU A 89 -1.80 6.15 -6.45
CA LEU A 89 -1.46 6.97 -5.30
C LEU A 89 -2.62 7.83 -4.80
N LEU A 90 -3.30 8.55 -5.70
CA LEU A 90 -4.40 9.45 -5.34
C LEU A 90 -5.58 8.69 -4.73
N ASP A 91 -5.82 7.47 -5.20
CA ASP A 91 -6.81 6.57 -4.62
C ASP A 91 -6.44 6.16 -3.18
N TYR A 92 -5.16 5.86 -2.90
CA TYR A 92 -4.71 5.58 -1.53
C TYR A 92 -4.77 6.81 -0.63
N LEU A 93 -4.40 7.99 -1.13
CA LEU A 93 -4.50 9.24 -0.37
C LEU A 93 -5.95 9.66 -0.10
N GLY A 94 -6.87 9.38 -1.03
CA GLY A 94 -8.23 9.90 -1.06
C GLY A 94 -8.31 11.34 -1.57
N THR A 95 -7.38 11.73 -2.41
CA THR A 95 -7.35 13.07 -2.98
C THR A 95 -8.23 13.11 -4.22
N PRO A 96 -9.23 14.02 -4.32
CA PRO A 96 -10.09 14.11 -5.48
C PRO A 96 -9.32 14.54 -6.73
N TYR A 97 -9.59 13.88 -7.85
CA TYR A 97 -8.99 14.22 -9.15
C TYR A 97 -9.94 13.95 -10.32
N GLN A 98 -9.61 14.53 -11.46
CA GLN A 98 -10.27 14.27 -12.73
C GLN A 98 -9.22 13.94 -13.79
N VAL A 99 -9.42 12.85 -14.54
CA VAL A 99 -8.59 12.48 -15.69
C VAL A 99 -9.26 12.93 -16.97
N VAL A 100 -8.46 13.48 -17.88
CA VAL A 100 -8.88 13.85 -19.24
C VAL A 100 -7.89 13.24 -20.24
N LEU A 101 -8.40 12.42 -21.17
CA LEU A 101 -7.61 11.70 -22.18
C LEU A 101 -7.78 12.36 -23.53
N LEU A 102 -6.80 13.19 -23.90
CA LEU A 102 -6.90 14.10 -25.05
C LEU A 102 -6.87 13.38 -26.41
N ALA A 103 -6.17 12.25 -26.53
CA ALA A 103 -6.12 11.47 -27.76
C ALA A 103 -7.43 10.73 -28.06
N ASN A 104 -8.28 10.52 -27.06
CA ASN A 104 -9.56 9.84 -27.18
C ASN A 104 -10.71 10.79 -27.57
N GLY A 105 -10.38 11.95 -28.15
CA GLY A 105 -11.35 12.95 -28.59
C GLY A 105 -11.90 13.82 -27.44
N GLN A 106 -11.36 13.69 -26.22
CA GLN A 106 -11.70 14.61 -25.14
C GLN A 106 -10.97 15.94 -25.34
N THR A 107 -11.63 17.02 -24.98
CA THR A 107 -11.06 18.37 -24.97
C THR A 107 -10.74 18.79 -23.54
N LEU A 108 -9.93 19.84 -23.39
CA LEU A 108 -9.78 20.47 -22.08
C LEU A 108 -11.16 20.77 -21.48
N PRO A 109 -11.41 20.40 -20.24
CA PRO A 109 -12.65 20.78 -19.59
C PRO A 109 -12.67 22.28 -19.37
N GLN A 110 -13.83 22.83 -19.03
CA GLN A 110 -13.87 24.18 -18.51
C GLN A 110 -13.01 24.23 -17.25
N LEU A 111 -12.02 25.14 -17.19
CA LEU A 111 -11.07 25.21 -16.09
C LEU A 111 -11.55 26.16 -14.98
N ASP A 112 -12.39 27.14 -15.32
CA ASP A 112 -12.94 28.13 -14.40
C ASP A 112 -14.27 28.70 -14.91
N ASN A 113 -14.92 29.53 -14.07
CA ASN A 113 -16.12 30.28 -14.42
C ASN A 113 -15.90 31.80 -14.33
N GLY A 114 -14.65 32.28 -14.31
CA GLY A 114 -14.26 33.67 -14.14
C GLY A 114 -14.25 34.16 -12.68
N ILE A 115 -14.85 33.42 -11.76
CA ILE A 115 -14.90 33.71 -10.31
C ILE A 115 -14.11 32.68 -9.50
N LYS A 116 -14.17 31.44 -9.92
CA LYS A 116 -13.55 30.28 -9.24
C LYS A 116 -12.87 29.35 -10.24
N GLY A 117 -11.67 28.89 -9.92
CA GLY A 117 -11.00 27.80 -10.63
C GLY A 117 -11.51 26.43 -10.16
N PHE A 118 -11.54 25.46 -11.07
CA PHE A 118 -12.07 24.14 -10.76
C PHE A 118 -11.00 23.10 -10.37
N TYR A 119 -9.73 23.52 -10.34
CA TYR A 119 -8.61 22.64 -9.99
C TYR A 119 -7.54 23.42 -9.22
N GLN A 120 -7.09 22.87 -8.09
CA GLN A 120 -6.02 23.46 -7.30
C GLN A 120 -4.60 23.14 -7.82
N GLY A 121 -4.50 22.23 -8.79
CA GLY A 121 -3.24 21.83 -9.40
C GLY A 121 -3.46 20.95 -10.62
N ILE A 122 -2.44 20.89 -11.49
CA ILE A 122 -2.49 20.17 -12.76
C ILE A 122 -1.30 19.23 -12.86
N ILE A 123 -1.53 18.00 -13.31
CA ILE A 123 -0.47 17.01 -13.53
C ILE A 123 -0.59 16.48 -14.95
N LEU A 124 0.52 16.54 -15.69
CA LEU A 124 0.66 15.98 -17.02
C LEU A 124 1.34 14.62 -16.92
N THR A 125 0.81 13.58 -17.58
CA THR A 125 1.43 12.26 -17.63
C THR A 125 2.76 12.29 -18.37
N SER A 126 2.90 13.19 -19.37
CA SER A 126 4.17 13.49 -20.04
C SER A 126 4.28 14.98 -20.37
N GLY A 127 5.51 15.49 -20.48
CA GLY A 127 5.77 16.93 -20.61
C GLY A 127 5.10 17.63 -21.78
N ASN A 128 4.91 16.94 -22.87
CA ASN A 128 4.32 17.46 -24.09
C ASN A 128 3.00 16.81 -24.48
N LEU A 129 2.49 15.86 -23.67
CA LEU A 129 1.29 15.06 -23.97
C LEU A 129 1.38 14.48 -25.40
N GLY A 130 2.51 13.84 -25.71
CA GLY A 130 2.86 13.42 -27.06
C GLY A 130 2.05 12.23 -27.55
N ILE A 131 1.54 12.33 -28.76
CA ILE A 131 0.89 11.25 -29.51
C ILE A 131 1.70 10.99 -30.78
N CYS A 132 1.99 9.72 -31.05
CA CYS A 132 2.78 9.32 -32.22
C CYS A 132 1.98 8.33 -33.10
N ASN A 133 1.46 8.81 -34.27
CA ASN A 133 0.80 7.93 -35.25
C ASN A 133 0.72 8.59 -36.65
N PRO A 134 1.60 8.33 -37.61
CA PRO A 134 3.00 7.89 -37.52
C PRO A 134 3.97 9.00 -37.06
N THR A 135 3.53 10.27 -37.10
CA THR A 135 4.31 11.44 -36.66
C THR A 135 3.90 11.83 -35.27
N CYS A 136 4.89 12.21 -34.44
CA CYS A 136 4.63 12.64 -33.08
C CYS A 136 4.21 14.12 -33.06
N HIS A 137 3.18 14.42 -32.29
CA HIS A 137 2.69 15.77 -32.02
C HIS A 137 2.09 15.85 -30.61
N SER A 138 1.90 17.05 -30.10
CA SER A 138 1.20 17.25 -28.84
C SER A 138 -0.30 17.02 -29.02
N ALA A 139 -0.93 16.39 -28.02
CA ALA A 139 -2.39 16.24 -27.95
C ALA A 139 -3.13 17.58 -27.77
N LEU A 140 -2.45 18.57 -27.21
CA LEU A 140 -2.95 19.95 -27.16
C LEU A 140 -2.37 20.77 -28.29
N ASP A 141 -3.23 21.53 -28.97
CA ASP A 141 -2.82 22.57 -29.90
C ASP A 141 -2.32 23.83 -29.18
N VAL A 142 -1.87 24.82 -29.93
CA VAL A 142 -1.37 26.09 -29.39
C VAL A 142 -2.40 26.78 -28.49
N ASN A 143 -3.68 26.74 -28.86
CA ASN A 143 -4.76 27.37 -28.07
C ASN A 143 -5.04 26.62 -26.78
N GLY A 144 -4.99 25.28 -26.82
CA GLY A 144 -5.12 24.42 -25.63
C GLY A 144 -4.01 24.70 -24.62
N TRP A 145 -2.76 24.79 -25.09
CA TRP A 145 -1.62 25.17 -24.24
C TRP A 145 -1.76 26.58 -23.67
N ALA A 146 -2.18 27.56 -24.50
CA ALA A 146 -2.39 28.94 -24.05
C ALA A 146 -3.50 29.01 -22.98
N THR A 147 -4.57 28.25 -23.12
CA THR A 147 -5.67 28.16 -22.15
C THR A 147 -5.15 27.60 -20.82
N LEU A 148 -4.38 26.52 -20.87
CA LEU A 148 -3.79 25.89 -19.68
C LEU A 148 -2.81 26.85 -18.98
N ASP A 149 -1.92 27.48 -19.74
CA ASP A 149 -0.96 28.47 -19.23
C ASP A 149 -1.64 29.68 -18.59
N SER A 150 -2.74 30.15 -19.20
CA SER A 150 -3.55 31.26 -18.66
C SER A 150 -4.20 30.88 -17.33
N TYR A 151 -4.73 29.66 -17.22
CA TYR A 151 -5.30 29.16 -15.97
C TYR A 151 -4.25 29.08 -14.86
N VAL A 152 -3.09 28.45 -15.12
CA VAL A 152 -1.99 28.33 -14.17
C VAL A 152 -1.57 29.71 -13.63
N ARG A 153 -1.44 30.71 -14.53
CA ARG A 153 -1.06 32.05 -14.17
C ARG A 153 -2.14 32.76 -13.36
N ASN A 154 -3.41 32.72 -13.83
CA ASN A 154 -4.50 33.53 -13.26
C ASN A 154 -4.94 33.02 -11.88
N TYR A 155 -4.87 31.70 -11.64
CA TYR A 155 -5.26 31.08 -10.38
C TYR A 155 -4.07 30.75 -9.49
N HIS A 156 -2.83 31.06 -9.92
CA HIS A 156 -1.59 30.80 -9.19
C HIS A 156 -1.48 29.34 -8.76
N VAL A 157 -2.00 28.41 -9.55
CA VAL A 157 -1.86 26.96 -9.32
C VAL A 157 -0.53 26.45 -9.86
N ARG A 158 -0.09 25.29 -9.40
CA ARG A 158 1.13 24.64 -9.86
C ARG A 158 0.83 23.56 -10.88
N MET A 159 1.79 23.32 -11.79
CA MET A 159 1.71 22.24 -12.76
C MET A 159 2.93 21.33 -12.64
N ALA A 160 2.71 20.00 -12.60
CA ALA A 160 3.77 19.03 -12.62
C ALA A 160 3.70 18.17 -13.89
N SER A 161 4.85 17.80 -14.42
CA SER A 161 4.99 16.84 -15.51
C SER A 161 5.74 15.61 -15.04
N TYR A 162 5.15 14.44 -15.26
CA TYR A 162 5.57 13.18 -14.66
C TYR A 162 6.69 12.49 -15.42
N TYR A 163 6.66 12.55 -16.74
CA TYR A 163 7.67 11.99 -17.62
C TYR A 163 7.98 13.00 -18.72
N THR A 164 9.03 13.75 -18.51
CA THR A 164 9.34 14.94 -19.31
C THR A 164 10.57 14.70 -20.16
N TYR A 165 10.45 14.83 -21.47
CA TYR A 165 11.60 15.08 -22.32
C TYR A 165 12.16 16.46 -22.00
N PRO A 166 13.50 16.60 -21.82
CA PRO A 166 14.10 17.91 -21.45
C PRO A 166 13.85 18.99 -22.49
N GLU A 167 13.13 20.03 -22.10
CA GLU A 167 12.78 21.18 -22.92
C GLU A 167 12.88 22.49 -22.11
N ALA A 168 13.19 23.58 -22.79
CA ALA A 168 13.33 24.91 -22.17
C ALA A 168 12.05 25.36 -21.42
N ARG A 169 10.86 24.91 -21.87
CA ARG A 169 9.60 25.15 -21.19
C ARG A 169 9.62 24.73 -19.71
N TYR A 170 10.37 23.68 -19.41
CA TYR A 170 10.54 23.13 -18.06
C TYR A 170 11.87 23.52 -17.41
N GLY A 171 12.59 24.45 -18.03
CA GLY A 171 13.94 24.83 -17.56
C GLY A 171 14.99 23.77 -17.78
N LEU A 172 14.79 22.86 -18.75
CA LEU A 172 15.69 21.73 -19.02
C LEU A 172 16.21 21.77 -20.46
N VAL A 173 17.44 21.28 -20.63
CA VAL A 173 18.00 20.94 -21.94
C VAL A 173 18.59 19.53 -21.88
N PRO A 174 18.43 18.71 -22.95
CA PRO A 174 18.98 17.36 -22.97
C PRO A 174 20.50 17.40 -22.98
N VAL A 175 21.12 16.49 -22.23
CA VAL A 175 22.57 16.21 -22.36
C VAL A 175 22.78 15.03 -23.30
N SER A 176 24.02 14.86 -23.78
CA SER A 176 24.37 13.71 -24.60
C SER A 176 24.25 12.41 -23.78
N GLY A 177 23.41 11.52 -24.22
CA GLY A 177 23.15 10.25 -23.58
C GLY A 177 21.75 10.21 -22.94
N ILE A 178 21.15 9.05 -23.07
CA ILE A 178 19.88 8.70 -22.47
C ILE A 178 20.16 7.55 -21.52
N GLY A 179 19.68 7.69 -20.26
CA GLY A 179 19.85 6.66 -19.26
C GLY A 179 18.76 5.62 -19.34
N THR A 180 19.12 4.34 -19.45
CA THR A 180 18.23 3.25 -19.07
C THR A 180 18.74 2.65 -17.77
N THR A 181 17.83 2.22 -16.92
CA THR A 181 18.14 1.68 -15.59
C THR A 181 17.79 0.20 -15.47
N ASP A 182 17.54 -0.48 -16.61
CA ASP A 182 17.18 -1.90 -16.66
C ASP A 182 18.37 -2.85 -16.35
N GLN A 183 19.60 -2.44 -16.64
CA GLN A 183 20.82 -3.23 -16.41
C GLN A 183 21.48 -2.92 -15.05
N ALA A 184 21.34 -1.69 -14.56
CA ALA A 184 21.87 -1.26 -13.28
C ALA A 184 21.03 -0.13 -12.71
N PRO A 185 20.77 -0.11 -11.37
CA PRO A 185 19.97 0.94 -10.77
C PRO A 185 20.63 2.30 -10.93
N GLY A 186 19.85 3.29 -11.37
CA GLY A 186 20.20 4.70 -11.28
C GLY A 186 20.07 5.16 -9.82
N LEU A 187 21.13 5.70 -9.26
CA LEU A 187 21.14 6.21 -7.88
C LEU A 187 20.85 7.71 -7.89
N VAL A 188 19.61 8.06 -7.64
CA VAL A 188 19.13 9.45 -7.64
C VAL A 188 19.22 10.03 -6.23
N ASN A 189 19.88 11.18 -6.12
CA ASN A 189 20.05 11.91 -4.87
C ASN A 189 19.16 13.16 -4.84
N LEU A 190 18.68 13.50 -3.64
CA LEU A 190 17.99 14.76 -3.39
C LEU A 190 19.02 15.91 -3.35
N THR A 191 18.69 17.03 -3.98
CA THR A 191 19.39 18.29 -3.72
C THR A 191 18.86 18.93 -2.43
N PRO A 192 19.46 20.01 -1.89
CA PRO A 192 18.86 20.75 -0.77
C PRO A 192 17.42 21.22 -1.04
N ALA A 193 17.14 21.65 -2.26
CA ALA A 193 15.77 22.02 -2.67
C ALA A 193 14.86 20.79 -2.74
N GLY A 194 15.39 19.66 -3.22
CA GLY A 194 14.69 18.37 -3.23
C GLY A 194 14.35 17.89 -1.82
N THR A 195 15.29 18.00 -0.88
CA THR A 195 15.04 17.64 0.53
C THR A 195 13.92 18.48 1.14
N SER A 196 13.77 19.74 0.75
CA SER A 196 12.67 20.60 1.23
C SER A 196 11.31 20.17 0.66
N ILE A 197 11.26 19.66 -0.56
CA ILE A 197 10.03 19.20 -1.23
C ILE A 197 9.66 17.78 -0.73
N PHE A 198 10.65 16.88 -0.66
CA PHE A 198 10.48 15.51 -0.20
C PHE A 198 10.87 15.36 1.27
N ASN A 199 10.40 16.29 2.11
CA ASN A 199 10.78 16.44 3.52
C ASN A 199 10.36 15.27 4.43
N TYR A 200 9.59 14.33 3.94
CA TYR A 200 9.26 13.07 4.59
C TYR A 200 10.32 11.98 4.36
N LEU A 201 11.27 12.20 3.45
CA LEU A 201 12.39 11.29 3.20
C LEU A 201 13.58 11.62 4.11
N GLN A 202 14.44 10.64 4.32
CA GLN A 202 15.74 10.89 4.97
C GLN A 202 16.53 11.92 4.15
N PRO A 203 17.22 12.88 4.80
CA PRO A 203 17.93 13.94 4.08
C PRO A 203 18.98 13.43 3.09
N ASN A 204 19.57 12.26 3.38
CA ASN A 204 20.58 11.60 2.55
C ASN A 204 20.04 10.38 1.80
N ALA A 205 18.71 10.27 1.68
CA ALA A 205 18.09 9.15 0.97
C ALA A 205 18.57 9.13 -0.48
N THR A 206 18.97 7.94 -0.93
CA THR A 206 19.21 7.66 -2.34
C THR A 206 18.03 6.87 -2.90
N VAL A 207 17.38 7.44 -3.89
CA VAL A 207 16.25 6.80 -4.56
C VAL A 207 16.78 5.94 -5.70
N LYS A 208 16.60 4.63 -5.60
CA LYS A 208 16.93 3.69 -6.66
C LYS A 208 15.90 3.77 -7.78
N VAL A 209 16.34 4.16 -8.98
CA VAL A 209 15.54 4.12 -10.21
C VAL A 209 15.93 2.89 -10.99
N MET A 210 14.98 1.96 -11.15
CA MET A 210 15.15 0.72 -11.90
C MET A 210 13.99 0.54 -12.88
N TRP A 211 14.24 -0.17 -13.96
CA TRP A 211 13.24 -0.52 -14.97
C TRP A 211 12.50 0.71 -15.53
N ALA A 212 13.20 1.84 -15.60
CA ALA A 212 12.66 3.10 -16.04
C ALA A 212 13.61 3.77 -17.02
N TRP A 213 13.08 4.26 -18.11
CA TRP A 213 13.79 5.15 -19.00
C TRP A 213 13.96 6.50 -18.30
N THR A 214 15.15 7.08 -18.38
CA THR A 214 15.47 8.34 -17.74
C THR A 214 16.20 9.25 -18.71
N TYR A 215 15.64 10.40 -19.02
CA TYR A 215 16.30 11.43 -19.78
C TYR A 215 17.24 12.21 -18.89
N LEU A 216 18.51 12.32 -19.30
CA LEU A 216 19.50 13.09 -18.60
C LEU A 216 19.49 14.54 -19.09
N ALA A 217 19.51 15.48 -18.16
CA ALA A 217 19.34 16.89 -18.46
C ALA A 217 20.36 17.77 -17.73
N SER A 218 20.50 19.00 -18.21
CA SER A 218 21.04 20.14 -17.47
C SER A 218 20.00 21.25 -17.41
N THR A 219 20.19 22.20 -16.49
CA THR A 219 19.24 23.32 -16.34
C THR A 219 19.50 24.43 -17.32
N VAL A 220 18.44 25.11 -17.69
CA VAL A 220 18.45 26.39 -18.43
C VAL A 220 17.38 27.30 -17.82
N ALA A 221 17.63 28.60 -17.87
CA ALA A 221 16.63 29.62 -17.51
C ALA A 221 16.80 30.84 -18.42
N ALA A 222 15.69 31.37 -18.92
CA ALA A 222 15.69 32.65 -19.64
C ALA A 222 15.76 33.83 -18.65
N PRO A 223 16.02 35.04 -19.11
CA PRO A 223 16.01 36.23 -18.23
C PRO A 223 14.68 36.39 -17.47
N GLY A 224 14.75 36.51 -16.16
CA GLY A 224 13.60 36.59 -15.25
C GLY A 224 13.03 35.26 -14.81
N GLU A 225 13.55 34.12 -15.30
CA GLU A 225 13.19 32.77 -14.89
C GLU A 225 14.19 32.19 -13.90
N SER A 226 13.77 31.13 -13.19
CA SER A 226 14.69 30.36 -12.34
C SER A 226 14.40 28.88 -12.43
N THR A 227 15.46 28.07 -12.57
CA THR A 227 15.38 26.60 -12.58
C THR A 227 16.19 26.04 -11.43
N THR A 228 15.56 25.27 -10.57
CA THR A 228 16.18 24.69 -9.39
C THR A 228 16.16 23.15 -9.49
N PRO A 229 17.34 22.51 -9.58
CA PRO A 229 17.40 21.06 -9.50
C PRO A 229 16.87 20.55 -8.16
N ILE A 230 16.03 19.51 -8.21
CA ILE A 230 15.50 18.83 -7.02
C ILE A 230 15.99 17.38 -6.91
N LEU A 231 16.25 16.74 -8.06
CA LEU A 231 16.75 15.37 -8.16
C LEU A 231 17.92 15.29 -9.14
N GLN A 232 18.97 14.55 -8.77
CA GLN A 232 20.18 14.37 -9.56
C GLN A 232 20.59 12.91 -9.67
N LEU A 233 20.98 12.49 -10.87
CA LEU A 233 21.63 11.22 -11.17
C LEU A 233 23.09 11.50 -11.62
N GLY A 234 24.04 11.30 -10.73
CA GLY A 234 25.41 11.74 -10.93
C GLY A 234 25.47 13.28 -11.13
N ASN A 235 26.00 13.71 -12.26
CA ASN A 235 26.09 15.14 -12.62
C ASN A 235 24.87 15.64 -13.43
N SER A 236 23.95 14.75 -13.77
CA SER A 236 22.78 15.09 -14.59
C SER A 236 21.59 15.38 -13.70
N VAL A 237 20.75 16.31 -14.13
CA VAL A 237 19.48 16.65 -13.49
C VAL A 237 18.40 15.73 -14.05
N VAL A 238 17.58 15.17 -13.15
CA VAL A 238 16.44 14.29 -13.47
C VAL A 238 15.13 14.76 -12.85
N GLY A 239 15.17 15.88 -12.15
CA GLY A 239 13.98 16.56 -11.62
C GLY A 239 14.28 18.00 -11.26
N VAL A 240 13.36 18.90 -11.60
CA VAL A 240 13.48 20.35 -11.36
C VAL A 240 12.16 20.95 -10.89
N THR A 241 12.27 22.11 -10.22
CA THR A 241 11.23 23.12 -10.22
C THR A 241 11.68 24.29 -11.10
N HIS A 242 10.76 24.86 -11.87
CA HIS A 242 10.99 25.95 -12.79
C HIS A 242 9.97 27.05 -12.57
N THR A 243 10.44 28.26 -12.33
CA THR A 243 9.59 29.45 -12.19
C THR A 243 9.81 30.35 -13.39
N LEU A 244 8.74 30.60 -14.12
CA LEU A 244 8.73 31.47 -15.29
C LEU A 244 8.72 32.93 -14.91
N ALA A 245 9.10 33.80 -15.84
CA ALA A 245 9.15 35.25 -15.63
C ALA A 245 7.77 35.86 -15.25
N ASP A 246 6.66 35.22 -15.62
CA ASP A 246 5.29 35.62 -15.28
C ASP A 246 4.76 35.01 -13.97
N GLY A 247 5.62 34.31 -13.22
CA GLY A 247 5.33 33.70 -11.91
C GLY A 247 4.68 32.34 -11.94
N ARG A 248 4.48 31.72 -13.11
CA ARG A 248 4.02 30.31 -13.19
C ARG A 248 5.10 29.38 -12.63
N GLU A 249 4.68 28.35 -11.88
CA GLU A 249 5.57 27.38 -11.25
C GLU A 249 5.31 25.98 -11.84
N TYR A 250 6.35 25.38 -12.39
CA TYR A 250 6.33 24.03 -12.96
C TYR A 250 7.29 23.12 -12.20
N MET A 251 6.91 21.84 -12.08
CA MET A 251 7.81 20.74 -11.71
C MET A 251 7.92 19.79 -12.89
N ALA A 252 9.12 19.30 -13.17
CA ALA A 252 9.32 18.30 -14.20
C ALA A 252 10.23 17.19 -13.72
N LEU A 253 9.80 15.94 -13.94
CA LEU A 253 10.57 14.73 -13.71
C LEU A 253 10.88 14.09 -15.08
N THR A 254 12.09 13.56 -15.24
CA THR A 254 12.54 13.00 -16.52
C THR A 254 12.59 11.48 -16.52
N MET A 255 12.15 10.84 -15.42
CA MET A 255 12.12 9.38 -15.23
C MET A 255 10.75 8.83 -15.56
N ASP A 256 10.69 7.70 -16.27
CA ASP A 256 9.45 6.95 -16.47
C ASP A 256 8.93 6.38 -15.14
N ASN A 257 7.62 6.16 -15.07
CA ASN A 257 6.92 5.80 -13.84
C ASN A 257 5.86 4.74 -14.13
N ASN A 258 5.63 3.85 -13.15
CA ASN A 258 4.47 2.97 -13.11
C ASN A 258 4.11 2.61 -11.65
N PRO A 259 2.95 1.97 -11.39
CA PRO A 259 2.50 1.66 -10.03
C PRO A 259 3.42 0.74 -9.22
N TYR A 260 4.31 0.01 -9.87
CA TYR A 260 5.14 -1.03 -9.24
C TYR A 260 6.56 -0.57 -8.95
N LEU A 261 6.99 0.58 -9.48
CA LEU A 261 8.34 1.10 -9.32
C LEU A 261 8.51 1.80 -7.97
N PHE A 262 9.55 1.44 -7.23
CA PHE A 262 9.82 2.04 -5.91
C PHE A 262 10.01 3.55 -5.98
N HIS A 263 10.75 4.06 -6.96
CA HIS A 263 10.95 5.50 -7.09
C HIS A 263 9.62 6.24 -7.32
N SER A 264 8.66 5.61 -8.03
CA SER A 264 7.30 6.14 -8.15
C SER A 264 6.63 6.25 -6.78
N ALA A 265 6.57 5.15 -6.02
CA ALA A 265 5.95 5.13 -4.69
C ALA A 265 6.66 6.09 -3.69
N ILE A 266 7.98 6.26 -3.83
CA ILE A 266 8.76 7.15 -2.96
C ILE A 266 8.48 8.63 -3.29
N LEU A 267 8.46 9.02 -4.57
CA LEU A 267 8.47 10.45 -4.97
C LEU A 267 7.07 11.05 -5.16
N HIS A 268 6.07 10.24 -5.50
CA HIS A 268 4.76 10.74 -5.90
C HIS A 268 4.08 11.61 -4.84
N TYR A 269 4.17 11.24 -3.56
CA TYR A 269 3.58 12.03 -2.48
C TYR A 269 4.12 13.46 -2.46
N GLY A 270 5.44 13.63 -2.59
CA GLY A 270 6.07 14.94 -2.62
C GLY A 270 5.63 15.79 -3.81
N ILE A 271 5.33 15.15 -4.96
CA ILE A 271 4.80 15.83 -6.13
C ILE A 271 3.38 16.36 -5.84
N ILE A 272 2.50 15.52 -5.28
CA ILE A 272 1.15 15.94 -4.89
C ILE A 272 1.22 17.06 -3.85
N HIS A 273 2.05 16.88 -2.81
CA HIS A 273 2.26 17.91 -1.79
C HIS A 273 2.75 19.24 -2.40
N TRP A 274 3.70 19.20 -3.34
CA TRP A 274 4.20 20.38 -4.00
C TRP A 274 3.11 21.05 -4.90
N VAL A 275 2.40 20.27 -5.72
CA VAL A 275 1.35 20.78 -6.63
C VAL A 275 0.22 21.44 -5.85
N THR A 276 -0.14 20.90 -4.69
CA THR A 276 -1.22 21.41 -3.83
C THR A 276 -0.74 22.45 -2.80
N LYS A 277 0.54 22.80 -2.82
CA LYS A 277 1.18 23.69 -1.83
C LYS A 277 1.02 23.20 -0.38
N GLY A 278 0.96 21.88 -0.20
CA GLY A 278 0.86 21.21 1.09
C GLY A 278 -0.54 21.17 1.70
N LEU A 279 -1.56 21.61 1.00
CA LEU A 279 -2.93 21.68 1.50
C LEU A 279 -3.89 20.97 0.53
N PHE A 280 -4.44 19.80 0.94
CA PHE A 280 -5.31 18.99 0.07
C PHE A 280 -6.25 18.10 0.87
N LEU A 281 -7.33 17.66 0.25
CA LEU A 281 -8.17 16.57 0.77
C LEU A 281 -7.44 15.24 0.63
N GLY A 282 -7.48 14.45 1.68
CA GLY A 282 -6.76 13.20 1.79
C GLY A 282 -5.68 13.22 2.85
N SER A 283 -5.15 12.05 3.17
CA SER A 283 -4.06 11.91 4.14
C SER A 283 -3.20 10.70 3.81
N ARG A 284 -1.92 10.76 4.22
CA ARG A 284 -0.99 9.64 4.16
C ARG A 284 -0.55 9.27 5.56
N LYS A 285 -0.63 7.99 5.87
CA LYS A 285 0.08 7.37 7.00
C LYS A 285 0.71 6.07 6.52
N THR A 286 1.75 5.61 7.20
CA THR A 286 2.42 4.35 6.89
C THR A 286 1.99 3.29 7.87
N TYR A 287 1.50 2.18 7.37
CA TYR A 287 1.01 1.08 8.18
C TYR A 287 1.87 -0.17 8.00
N MET A 288 2.02 -0.93 9.07
CA MET A 288 2.58 -2.27 9.10
C MET A 288 1.86 -3.02 10.21
N THR A 289 0.87 -3.84 9.87
CA THR A 289 0.07 -4.63 10.82
C THR A 289 0.27 -6.11 10.52
N PRO A 290 1.36 -6.74 11.01
CA PRO A 290 1.53 -8.17 10.87
C PRO A 290 0.51 -8.90 11.75
N GLN A 291 -0.14 -9.91 11.18
CA GLN A 291 -1.10 -10.77 11.84
C GLN A 291 -0.66 -12.22 11.71
N VAL A 292 -0.46 -12.88 12.83
CA VAL A 292 0.08 -14.25 12.92
C VAL A 292 -1.03 -15.19 13.33
N ASP A 293 -1.35 -16.13 12.45
CA ASP A 293 -2.37 -17.15 12.67
C ASP A 293 -1.85 -18.34 13.45
N ASP A 294 -2.74 -19.17 13.99
CA ASP A 294 -2.51 -20.48 14.59
C ASP A 294 -1.77 -20.45 15.94
N HIS A 295 -1.79 -19.33 16.66
CA HIS A 295 -1.14 -19.31 17.97
C HIS A 295 -1.75 -20.41 18.89
N PHE A 296 -0.90 -21.24 19.47
CA PHE A 296 -1.12 -22.49 20.21
C PHE A 296 -1.23 -23.77 19.37
N LEU A 297 -1.41 -23.74 18.06
CA LEU A 297 -1.56 -24.96 17.25
C LEU A 297 -0.24 -25.55 16.80
N ASN A 298 -0.24 -26.88 16.56
CA ASN A 298 0.80 -27.57 15.80
C ASN A 298 0.48 -27.49 14.30
N ASN A 299 1.45 -27.09 13.50
CA ASN A 299 1.33 -27.09 12.04
C ASN A 299 2.22 -28.20 11.46
N ASP A 300 1.70 -28.93 10.47
CA ASP A 300 2.50 -29.85 9.66
C ASP A 300 3.55 -29.05 8.88
N LEU A 301 4.79 -29.56 8.86
CA LEU A 301 5.88 -28.89 8.16
C LEU A 301 6.04 -29.44 6.74
N PHE A 302 6.31 -28.54 5.78
CA PHE A 302 6.78 -28.92 4.46
C PHE A 302 8.05 -29.78 4.56
N TYR A 303 8.09 -30.88 3.80
CA TYR A 303 9.28 -31.70 3.74
C TYR A 303 9.39 -32.41 2.38
N SER A 304 10.26 -31.89 1.50
CA SER A 304 10.42 -32.37 0.12
C SER A 304 10.78 -33.85 0.01
N SER A 305 11.37 -34.44 1.05
CA SER A 305 11.72 -35.85 1.08
C SER A 305 10.56 -36.80 1.40
N LYS A 306 9.38 -36.28 1.77
CA LYS A 306 8.17 -37.02 2.06
C LYS A 306 7.01 -36.56 1.25
N ALA A 307 6.45 -37.36 0.37
CA ALA A 307 5.36 -37.03 -0.51
C ALA A 307 4.10 -36.52 0.24
N ALA A 308 3.81 -37.07 1.42
CA ALA A 308 2.70 -36.66 2.26
C ALA A 308 2.82 -35.22 2.82
N CYS A 309 4.05 -34.72 2.88
CA CYS A 309 4.34 -33.34 3.40
C CYS A 309 4.53 -32.32 2.27
N ILE A 310 4.23 -32.69 1.06
CA ILE A 310 4.23 -31.82 -0.10
C ILE A 310 2.77 -31.42 -0.36
N PRO A 311 2.42 -30.13 -0.39
CA PRO A 311 1.06 -29.71 -0.68
C PRO A 311 0.73 -29.94 -2.15
N VAL A 312 0.50 -31.19 -2.54
CA VAL A 312 0.11 -31.58 -3.90
C VAL A 312 -1.33 -32.06 -3.90
N GLY A 313 -2.21 -31.20 -4.33
CA GLY A 313 -3.59 -31.56 -4.71
C GLY A 313 -4.36 -32.28 -3.61
N PHE A 314 -5.52 -31.80 -3.36
CA PHE A 314 -6.53 -32.16 -2.35
C PHE A 314 -6.93 -33.65 -2.22
N ALA A 315 -6.00 -34.57 -2.25
CA ALA A 315 -6.29 -35.95 -1.87
C ALA A 315 -5.95 -36.09 -0.39
N ALA A 316 -6.95 -35.97 0.47
CA ALA A 316 -6.84 -36.61 1.79
C ALA A 316 -6.43 -38.03 1.57
N ASP A 317 -5.24 -38.39 2.01
CA ASP A 317 -4.84 -39.80 2.00
C ASP A 317 -5.75 -40.57 2.98
N PRO A 318 -6.63 -41.45 2.49
CA PRO A 318 -7.53 -42.17 3.37
C PRO A 318 -6.81 -43.23 4.21
N THR A 319 -5.52 -43.44 4.01
CA THR A 319 -4.72 -44.42 4.75
C THR A 319 -3.75 -43.67 5.67
N PHE A 320 -4.16 -43.53 6.93
CA PHE A 320 -3.27 -43.09 7.99
C PHE A 320 -2.15 -44.11 8.17
N ASP A 321 -0.97 -43.80 7.66
CA ASP A 321 0.27 -44.53 7.96
C ASP A 321 1.12 -43.69 8.93
N PRO A 322 1.34 -44.15 10.19
CA PRO A 322 2.20 -43.45 11.14
C PRO A 322 3.64 -43.20 10.63
N ALA A 323 4.11 -44.01 9.68
CA ALA A 323 5.41 -43.84 9.04
C ALA A 323 5.47 -42.67 8.04
N ASN A 324 4.30 -42.22 7.56
CA ASN A 324 4.15 -41.12 6.57
C ASN A 324 3.71 -39.80 7.19
N GLN A 325 3.67 -39.67 8.51
CA GLN A 325 3.32 -38.37 9.14
C GLN A 325 4.37 -37.34 8.85
N CYS A 326 3.89 -36.11 8.57
CA CYS A 326 4.76 -34.95 8.47
C CYS A 326 5.34 -34.61 9.86
N PRO A 327 6.57 -34.13 9.92
CA PRO A 327 7.04 -33.44 11.11
C PRO A 327 6.10 -32.26 11.40
N THR A 328 5.87 -32.00 12.67
CA THR A 328 5.03 -30.86 13.10
C THR A 328 5.85 -29.88 13.90
N TYR A 329 5.40 -28.63 13.93
CA TYR A 329 5.99 -27.58 14.76
C TYR A 329 4.90 -26.73 15.40
N ARG A 330 5.10 -26.45 16.67
CA ARG A 330 4.39 -25.46 17.46
C ARG A 330 5.42 -24.58 18.13
N ILE A 331 5.26 -23.25 18.06
CA ILE A 331 6.17 -22.34 18.76
C ILE A 331 6.20 -22.65 20.26
N THR A 332 7.35 -22.39 20.85
CA THR A 332 7.58 -22.55 22.29
C THR A 332 7.44 -21.20 23.01
N GLY A 333 7.36 -21.22 24.35
CA GLY A 333 7.45 -19.97 25.14
C GLY A 333 8.74 -19.22 24.86
N GLN A 334 9.86 -19.92 24.61
CA GLN A 334 11.13 -19.28 24.24
C GLN A 334 11.08 -18.55 22.89
N ASP A 335 10.39 -19.11 21.90
CA ASP A 335 10.19 -18.41 20.60
C ASP A 335 9.38 -17.13 20.79
N LEU A 336 8.32 -17.20 21.62
CA LEU A 336 7.47 -16.05 21.92
C LEU A 336 8.23 -14.96 22.68
N ASP A 337 9.05 -15.32 23.68
CA ASP A 337 9.92 -14.39 24.40
C ASP A 337 10.94 -13.73 23.45
N THR A 338 11.56 -14.52 22.57
CA THR A 338 12.49 -14.02 21.55
C THR A 338 11.81 -13.00 20.62
N LEU A 339 10.58 -13.30 20.18
CA LEU A 339 9.78 -12.38 19.36
C LEU A 339 9.44 -11.09 20.11
N ALA A 340 9.02 -11.19 21.37
CA ALA A 340 8.68 -10.03 22.19
C ALA A 340 9.89 -9.11 22.39
N ASN A 341 11.05 -9.70 22.67
CA ASN A 341 12.31 -8.97 22.82
C ASN A 341 12.70 -8.28 21.50
N TRP A 342 12.55 -8.96 20.36
CA TRP A 342 12.78 -8.38 19.05
C TRP A 342 11.82 -7.19 18.79
N GLN A 343 10.53 -7.34 19.07
CA GLN A 343 9.55 -6.26 18.92
C GLN A 343 9.87 -5.04 19.80
N GLN A 344 10.29 -5.26 21.04
CA GLN A 344 10.73 -4.19 21.94
C GLN A 344 11.95 -3.44 21.38
N ASN A 345 12.92 -4.16 20.81
CA ASN A 345 14.08 -3.57 20.16
C ASN A 345 13.68 -2.73 18.94
N ILE A 346 12.75 -3.20 18.11
CA ILE A 346 12.20 -2.40 17.00
C ILE A 346 11.53 -1.13 17.54
N ARG A 347 10.71 -1.23 18.56
CA ARG A 347 9.96 -0.10 19.16
C ARG A 347 10.87 0.91 19.89
N ALA A 348 12.11 0.54 20.22
CA ALA A 348 13.09 1.47 20.75
C ALA A 348 13.48 2.58 19.75
N ASN A 349 13.31 2.33 18.44
CA ASN A 349 13.37 3.39 17.45
C ASN A 349 12.04 4.17 17.46
N PRO A 350 12.04 5.49 17.71
CA PRO A 350 10.81 6.30 17.76
C PRO A 350 9.96 6.22 16.48
N GLN A 351 10.57 5.97 15.33
CA GLN A 351 9.87 5.77 14.07
C GLN A 351 8.95 4.54 14.10
N PHE A 352 9.29 3.53 14.89
CA PHE A 352 8.56 2.28 15.03
C PHE A 352 7.91 2.11 16.40
N GLY A 353 7.82 3.19 17.18
CA GLY A 353 7.27 3.13 18.55
C GLY A 353 5.83 2.61 18.64
N GLN A 354 5.07 2.66 17.55
CA GLN A 354 3.71 2.14 17.46
C GLN A 354 3.63 0.78 16.71
N PHE A 355 4.76 0.15 16.41
CA PHE A 355 4.76 -1.17 15.80
C PHE A 355 4.31 -2.23 16.82
N GLN A 356 3.33 -3.07 16.44
CA GLN A 356 2.82 -4.15 17.28
C GLN A 356 2.26 -5.27 16.42
N ILE A 357 2.58 -6.50 16.80
CA ILE A 357 2.15 -7.73 16.13
C ILE A 357 0.77 -8.12 16.65
N SER A 358 -0.11 -8.61 15.78
CA SER A 358 -1.39 -9.21 16.13
C SER A 358 -1.27 -10.73 16.10
N MET A 359 -1.79 -11.40 17.16
CA MET A 359 -1.74 -12.84 17.34
C MET A 359 -3.17 -13.39 17.27
N ALA A 360 -3.46 -14.19 16.25
CA ALA A 360 -4.75 -14.88 16.11
C ALA A 360 -4.61 -16.27 16.75
N PHE A 361 -5.40 -16.54 17.81
CA PHE A 361 -5.19 -17.70 18.68
C PHE A 361 -6.34 -18.71 18.62
N ASN A 362 -5.99 -19.99 18.81
CA ASN A 362 -6.91 -21.12 18.84
C ASN A 362 -6.81 -21.83 20.19
N GLY A 363 -7.86 -21.79 20.97
CA GLY A 363 -7.85 -22.23 22.36
C GLY A 363 -7.57 -23.71 22.58
N VAL A 364 -7.99 -24.57 21.67
CA VAL A 364 -7.78 -26.02 21.76
C VAL A 364 -6.30 -26.38 21.90
N GLY A 365 -5.41 -25.59 21.28
CA GLY A 365 -3.98 -25.83 21.36
C GLY A 365 -3.42 -25.75 22.78
N THR A 366 -4.07 -25.04 23.70
CA THR A 366 -3.66 -25.00 25.11
C THR A 366 -3.90 -26.33 25.83
N THR A 367 -4.84 -27.13 25.38
CA THR A 367 -5.16 -28.46 25.93
C THR A 367 -4.31 -29.56 25.33
N GLN A 368 -3.64 -29.29 24.21
CA GLN A 368 -2.72 -30.24 23.55
C GLN A 368 -1.38 -30.34 24.26
N ASP A 369 -1.08 -29.50 25.20
CA ASP A 369 0.18 -29.48 25.99
C ASP A 369 0.41 -30.76 26.79
N GLY A 370 -0.61 -31.59 27.00
CA GLY A 370 -0.47 -32.92 27.56
C GLY A 370 0.35 -33.92 26.72
N GLY A 371 0.68 -33.58 25.48
CA GLY A 371 1.56 -34.30 24.56
C GLY A 371 2.84 -33.56 24.21
N ALA A 372 2.97 -32.30 24.60
CA ALA A 372 4.16 -31.49 24.43
C ALA A 372 5.26 -31.89 25.43
N PRO A 373 6.51 -31.48 25.21
CA PRO A 373 7.57 -31.69 26.18
C PRO A 373 7.13 -31.22 27.57
N PRO A 374 7.50 -31.92 28.65
CA PRO A 374 7.07 -31.56 29.99
C PRO A 374 7.48 -30.15 30.43
N ASN A 375 8.13 -29.41 29.58
CA ASN A 375 8.62 -28.05 29.78
C ASN A 375 8.07 -27.04 28.74
N ASP A 376 6.97 -27.34 28.01
CA ASP A 376 6.36 -26.35 27.14
C ASP A 376 5.72 -25.24 27.98
N THR A 377 6.26 -24.02 27.86
CA THR A 377 5.86 -22.85 28.60
C THR A 377 5.06 -21.86 27.76
N LEU A 378 4.59 -22.23 26.57
CA LEU A 378 3.93 -21.30 25.65
C LEU A 378 2.71 -20.59 26.27
N VAL A 379 1.86 -21.34 26.99
CA VAL A 379 0.67 -20.78 27.63
C VAL A 379 1.06 -19.80 28.74
N SER A 380 2.00 -20.17 29.61
CA SER A 380 2.45 -19.27 30.69
C SER A 380 3.19 -18.03 30.15
N GLU A 381 3.96 -18.19 29.07
CA GLU A 381 4.65 -17.08 28.43
C GLU A 381 3.67 -16.16 27.72
N THR A 382 2.63 -16.69 27.07
CA THR A 382 1.53 -15.90 26.51
C THR A 382 0.87 -15.00 27.57
N GLN A 383 0.62 -15.56 28.78
CA GLN A 383 0.07 -14.79 29.89
C GLN A 383 1.05 -13.69 30.37
N SER A 384 2.34 -13.99 30.44
CA SER A 384 3.35 -13.01 30.88
C SER A 384 3.52 -11.84 29.89
N LEU A 385 3.27 -12.11 28.63
CA LEU A 385 3.42 -11.17 27.50
C LEU A 385 2.08 -10.63 26.97
N GLU A 386 1.00 -10.77 27.72
CA GLU A 386 -0.37 -10.42 27.30
C GLU A 386 -0.49 -9.02 26.68
N ASN A 387 0.24 -8.03 27.22
CA ASN A 387 0.20 -6.64 26.76
C ASN A 387 1.24 -6.31 25.66
N GLN A 388 2.04 -7.28 25.23
CA GLN A 388 3.03 -7.04 24.17
C GLN A 388 2.44 -7.15 22.77
N PHE A 389 1.34 -7.89 22.60
CA PHE A 389 0.72 -8.19 21.33
C PHE A 389 -0.74 -7.72 21.30
N PHE A 390 -1.29 -7.52 20.12
CA PHE A 390 -2.74 -7.51 19.93
C PHE A 390 -3.22 -8.97 19.83
N TRP A 391 -4.36 -9.27 20.43
CA TRP A 391 -4.95 -10.61 20.43
C TRP A 391 -6.27 -10.58 19.69
N ILE A 392 -6.51 -11.58 18.84
CA ILE A 392 -7.73 -11.71 18.05
C ILE A 392 -8.19 -13.18 18.01
N ASP A 393 -9.50 -13.38 18.02
CA ASP A 393 -10.11 -14.70 17.92
C ASP A 393 -9.81 -15.38 16.58
N HIS A 394 -9.41 -16.68 16.62
CA HIS A 394 -9.19 -17.49 15.42
C HIS A 394 -9.95 -18.83 15.51
N THR A 395 -11.10 -18.84 16.22
CA THR A 395 -11.90 -19.99 16.62
C THR A 395 -11.21 -20.93 17.61
N TRP A 396 -11.99 -21.84 18.20
CA TRP A 396 -11.48 -22.75 19.22
C TRP A 396 -10.51 -23.78 18.66
N ASP A 397 -10.93 -24.55 17.63
CA ASP A 397 -10.18 -25.72 17.12
C ASP A 397 -9.72 -25.58 15.66
N HIS A 398 -9.87 -24.42 15.05
CA HIS A 398 -9.42 -24.14 13.69
C HIS A 398 -10.09 -24.97 12.60
N GLU A 399 -11.32 -25.44 12.80
CA GLU A 399 -12.04 -26.17 11.77
C GLU A 399 -12.54 -25.26 10.63
N ASN A 400 -12.60 -25.81 9.43
CA ASN A 400 -13.11 -25.08 8.28
C ASN A 400 -14.64 -24.89 8.39
N LEU A 401 -15.08 -23.66 8.53
CA LEU A 401 -16.49 -23.31 8.78
C LEU A 401 -17.43 -23.56 7.59
N ASP A 402 -16.89 -23.75 6.39
CA ASP A 402 -17.63 -24.16 5.19
C ASP A 402 -17.63 -25.70 5.01
N CYS A 403 -16.73 -26.40 5.71
CA CYS A 403 -16.55 -27.85 5.65
C CYS A 403 -16.23 -28.44 7.04
N TYR A 404 -17.02 -28.09 8.02
CA TYR A 404 -16.80 -28.46 9.42
C TYR A 404 -17.02 -29.95 9.68
N ASN A 405 -18.03 -30.54 9.05
CA ASN A 405 -18.41 -31.94 9.23
C ASN A 405 -18.12 -32.75 7.94
N PRO A 406 -16.88 -33.23 7.72
CA PRO A 406 -16.57 -34.01 6.55
C PRO A 406 -17.27 -35.37 6.61
N VAL A 407 -17.94 -35.75 5.53
CA VAL A 407 -18.51 -37.09 5.38
C VAL A 407 -17.42 -38.04 4.93
N PRO A 408 -17.03 -39.04 5.75
CA PRO A 408 -15.90 -39.92 5.45
C PRO A 408 -16.01 -40.55 4.06
N ASN A 409 -14.93 -40.54 3.30
CA ASN A 409 -14.79 -41.14 1.96
C ASN A 409 -15.73 -40.63 0.86
N SER A 410 -16.45 -39.52 1.07
CA SER A 410 -17.41 -39.02 0.08
C SER A 410 -16.89 -37.83 -0.69
N GLY A 411 -15.87 -37.13 -0.21
CA GLY A 411 -15.47 -35.82 -0.70
C GLY A 411 -16.50 -34.72 -0.46
N ILE A 412 -17.52 -35.00 0.36
CA ILE A 412 -18.59 -34.07 0.74
C ILE A 412 -18.36 -33.64 2.18
N CYS A 413 -18.59 -32.37 2.47
CA CYS A 413 -18.61 -31.84 3.82
C CYS A 413 -19.83 -30.92 4.01
N GLN A 414 -20.22 -30.72 5.25
CA GLN A 414 -21.30 -29.81 5.64
C GLN A 414 -20.69 -28.61 6.35
N PRO A 415 -21.24 -27.42 6.11
CA PRO A 415 -20.85 -26.22 6.84
C PRO A 415 -21.10 -26.37 8.35
N ALA A 416 -20.35 -25.62 9.16
CA ALA A 416 -20.61 -25.50 10.58
C ALA A 416 -22.04 -25.01 10.82
N THR A 417 -22.74 -25.66 11.74
CA THR A 417 -24.06 -25.23 12.19
C THR A 417 -23.95 -23.99 13.10
N TYR A 418 -25.05 -23.32 13.33
CA TYR A 418 -25.13 -22.21 14.28
C TYR A 418 -24.58 -22.59 15.67
N ALA A 419 -24.94 -23.76 16.19
CA ALA A 419 -24.54 -24.20 17.53
C ALA A 419 -23.02 -24.49 17.60
N GLU A 420 -22.45 -25.13 16.58
CA GLU A 420 -21.01 -25.36 16.45
C GLU A 420 -20.26 -24.05 16.36
N SER A 421 -20.74 -23.12 15.52
CA SER A 421 -20.12 -21.79 15.35
C SER A 421 -20.16 -20.98 16.64
N VAL A 422 -21.25 -21.01 17.39
CA VAL A 422 -21.32 -20.38 18.73
C VAL A 422 -20.30 -21.00 19.69
N ALA A 423 -20.15 -22.33 19.66
CA ALA A 423 -19.18 -23.02 20.52
C ALA A 423 -17.74 -22.62 20.17
N GLU A 424 -17.40 -22.59 18.89
CA GLU A 424 -16.08 -22.15 18.39
C GLU A 424 -15.69 -20.76 18.91
N ILE A 425 -16.56 -19.78 18.76
CA ILE A 425 -16.30 -18.40 19.18
C ILE A 425 -16.31 -18.29 20.72
N SER A 426 -17.34 -18.83 21.38
CA SER A 426 -17.50 -18.62 22.81
C SER A 426 -16.46 -19.32 23.68
N GLN A 427 -16.01 -20.53 23.30
CA GLN A 427 -14.95 -21.25 24.01
C GLN A 427 -13.63 -20.51 23.91
N ASN A 428 -13.31 -19.99 22.72
CA ASN A 428 -12.09 -19.22 22.50
C ASN A 428 -12.09 -17.90 23.29
N ALA A 429 -13.22 -17.18 23.30
CA ALA A 429 -13.40 -15.98 24.12
C ALA A 429 -13.29 -16.25 25.63
N GLN A 430 -13.81 -17.41 26.11
CA GLN A 430 -13.67 -17.82 27.51
C GLN A 430 -12.21 -18.10 27.88
N LEU A 431 -11.47 -18.71 26.97
CA LEU A 431 -10.03 -18.93 27.18
C LEU A 431 -9.29 -17.61 27.25
N ALA A 432 -9.52 -16.68 26.33
CA ALA A 432 -8.90 -15.35 26.39
C ALA A 432 -9.09 -14.67 27.75
N ASN A 433 -10.33 -14.71 28.26
CA ASN A 433 -10.63 -14.20 29.60
C ASN A 433 -9.87 -14.94 30.71
N ALA A 434 -9.78 -16.28 30.61
CA ALA A 434 -9.10 -17.10 31.62
C ALA A 434 -7.58 -16.86 31.62
N LEU A 435 -6.99 -16.56 30.47
CA LEU A 435 -5.59 -16.20 30.31
C LEU A 435 -5.29 -14.72 30.60
N GLY A 436 -6.32 -13.87 30.73
CA GLY A 436 -6.17 -12.42 30.92
C GLY A 436 -5.79 -11.67 29.64
N LEU A 437 -5.96 -12.27 28.45
CA LEU A 437 -5.59 -11.62 27.18
C LEU A 437 -6.53 -10.45 26.87
N PRO A 438 -6.01 -9.25 26.56
CA PRO A 438 -6.82 -8.12 26.12
C PRO A 438 -7.23 -8.31 24.63
N SER A 439 -8.03 -9.34 24.36
CA SER A 439 -8.41 -9.70 23.01
C SER A 439 -9.43 -8.73 22.41
N ASP A 440 -9.38 -8.56 21.10
CA ASP A 440 -10.39 -7.85 20.32
C ASP A 440 -11.67 -8.67 20.25
N THR A 441 -12.65 -8.29 21.07
CA THR A 441 -13.90 -9.06 21.25
C THR A 441 -14.93 -8.84 20.15
N VAL A 442 -14.68 -7.93 19.20
CA VAL A 442 -15.58 -7.61 18.10
C VAL A 442 -15.04 -7.98 16.74
N SER A 443 -13.84 -8.53 16.70
CA SER A 443 -13.15 -8.94 15.46
C SER A 443 -12.70 -10.39 15.54
N MET A 444 -12.65 -11.07 14.41
CA MET A 444 -12.06 -12.41 14.31
C MET A 444 -11.45 -12.68 12.94
N VAL A 445 -10.45 -13.56 12.93
CA VAL A 445 -9.92 -14.22 11.74
C VAL A 445 -10.55 -15.59 11.66
N THR A 446 -11.25 -15.91 10.58
CA THR A 446 -11.81 -17.25 10.44
C THR A 446 -10.75 -18.22 9.89
N PRO A 447 -10.73 -19.49 10.35
CA PRO A 447 -9.82 -20.50 9.84
C PRO A 447 -9.90 -20.60 8.31
N SER A 448 -8.75 -20.56 7.65
CA SER A 448 -8.66 -20.64 6.18
C SER A 448 -9.51 -19.61 5.43
N ILE A 449 -9.89 -18.49 6.08
CA ILE A 449 -10.86 -17.50 5.56
C ILE A 449 -12.15 -18.18 5.10
N SER A 450 -12.63 -19.13 5.88
CA SER A 450 -13.89 -19.87 5.65
C SER A 450 -15.07 -19.24 6.40
N GLY A 451 -16.29 -19.70 6.11
CA GLY A 451 -17.49 -19.26 6.80
C GLY A 451 -18.09 -17.93 6.31
N LEU A 452 -17.40 -17.17 5.46
CA LEU A 452 -17.89 -15.86 5.00
C LEU A 452 -19.16 -15.93 4.16
N LYS A 453 -19.58 -17.14 3.77
CA LYS A 453 -20.82 -17.42 3.02
C LYS A 453 -21.76 -18.36 3.79
N ASN A 454 -21.36 -18.85 4.95
CA ASN A 454 -22.15 -19.75 5.77
C ASN A 454 -23.14 -18.95 6.64
N PRO A 455 -24.48 -19.01 6.37
CA PRO A 455 -25.44 -18.19 7.09
C PRO A 455 -25.54 -18.52 8.59
N ASP A 456 -25.30 -19.77 8.97
CA ASP A 456 -25.30 -20.22 10.37
C ASP A 456 -24.12 -19.61 11.13
N PHE A 457 -22.92 -19.67 10.55
CA PHE A 457 -21.73 -19.03 11.12
C PHE A 457 -21.91 -17.50 11.22
N LEU A 458 -22.36 -16.85 10.14
CA LEU A 458 -22.54 -15.40 10.14
C LEU A 458 -23.57 -14.95 11.20
N SER A 459 -24.65 -15.73 11.38
CA SER A 459 -25.63 -15.47 12.43
C SER A 459 -25.06 -15.69 13.83
N ALA A 460 -24.25 -16.72 14.01
CA ALA A 460 -23.54 -17.00 15.26
C ALA A 460 -22.54 -15.86 15.59
N ALA A 461 -21.74 -15.43 14.64
CA ALA A 461 -20.80 -14.33 14.80
C ALA A 461 -21.49 -13.05 15.29
N VAL A 462 -22.60 -12.65 14.65
CA VAL A 462 -23.41 -11.50 15.10
C VAL A 462 -23.94 -11.71 16.52
N SER A 463 -24.42 -12.91 16.86
CA SER A 463 -24.96 -13.20 18.19
C SER A 463 -23.89 -13.15 19.29
N GLN A 464 -22.63 -13.39 18.94
CA GLN A 464 -21.46 -13.30 19.83
C GLN A 464 -20.85 -11.89 19.85
N GLY A 465 -21.41 -10.91 19.13
CA GLY A 465 -20.97 -9.52 19.13
C GLY A 465 -19.88 -9.20 18.12
N ILE A 466 -19.53 -10.12 17.25
CA ILE A 466 -18.56 -9.87 16.17
C ILE A 466 -19.14 -8.84 15.20
N GLN A 467 -18.32 -7.90 14.78
CA GLN A 467 -18.61 -6.85 13.82
C GLN A 467 -17.66 -6.90 12.61
N TYR A 468 -16.43 -7.40 12.81
CA TYR A 468 -15.39 -7.44 11.82
C TYR A 468 -14.90 -8.86 11.58
N LEU A 469 -14.85 -9.25 10.32
CA LEU A 469 -14.26 -10.50 9.84
C LEU A 469 -13.09 -10.19 8.91
N VAL A 470 -12.13 -11.09 8.84
CA VAL A 470 -11.01 -10.95 7.90
C VAL A 470 -11.34 -11.66 6.59
N SER A 471 -11.12 -11.00 5.44
CA SER A 471 -11.19 -11.59 4.11
C SER A 471 -9.80 -11.68 3.46
N ASP A 472 -9.72 -12.15 2.21
CA ASP A 472 -8.46 -12.44 1.54
C ASP A 472 -8.34 -11.68 0.22
N LEU A 473 -7.39 -10.76 0.13
CA LEU A 473 -7.11 -9.96 -1.07
C LEU A 473 -6.59 -10.77 -2.25
N SER A 474 -6.18 -12.02 -2.07
CA SER A 474 -5.80 -12.89 -3.18
C SER A 474 -7.01 -13.47 -3.92
N ARG A 475 -8.20 -13.34 -3.34
CA ARG A 475 -9.47 -13.82 -3.91
C ARG A 475 -10.26 -12.65 -4.48
N PRO A 476 -10.91 -12.80 -5.65
CA PRO A 476 -11.72 -11.72 -6.24
C PRO A 476 -12.79 -11.17 -5.31
N GLU A 477 -13.46 -12.04 -4.54
CA GLU A 477 -14.49 -11.66 -3.58
C GLU A 477 -13.97 -10.90 -2.35
N GLY A 478 -12.68 -11.04 -2.03
CA GLY A 478 -12.00 -10.31 -0.96
C GLY A 478 -11.39 -8.98 -1.39
N THR A 479 -11.54 -8.60 -2.68
CA THR A 479 -10.99 -7.36 -3.23
C THR A 479 -12.01 -6.23 -3.08
N PRO A 480 -11.70 -5.16 -2.32
CA PRO A 480 -12.61 -4.03 -2.14
C PRO A 480 -12.70 -3.17 -3.39
N ALA A 481 -13.78 -2.40 -3.52
CA ALA A 481 -14.05 -1.55 -4.68
C ALA A 481 -13.08 -0.38 -4.85
N SER A 482 -12.40 0.03 -3.78
CA SER A 482 -11.43 1.13 -3.79
C SER A 482 -10.33 0.92 -2.74
N ALA A 483 -9.21 1.62 -2.91
CA ALA A 483 -8.06 1.52 -2.03
C ALA A 483 -8.38 1.91 -0.57
N ASN A 484 -7.82 1.18 0.39
CA ASN A 484 -8.01 1.41 1.82
C ASN A 484 -9.48 1.42 2.25
N THR A 485 -10.29 0.52 1.67
CA THR A 485 -11.66 0.25 2.07
C THR A 485 -11.84 -1.24 2.36
N GLY A 486 -12.97 -1.61 2.99
CA GLY A 486 -13.34 -2.99 3.20
C GLY A 486 -14.60 -3.36 2.43
N ILE A 487 -15.24 -4.44 2.85
CA ILE A 487 -16.41 -5.01 2.17
C ILE A 487 -17.51 -5.26 3.21
N TRP A 488 -18.73 -4.80 2.96
CA TRP A 488 -19.87 -5.26 3.72
C TRP A 488 -20.25 -6.67 3.27
N ASN A 489 -20.32 -7.62 4.21
CA ASN A 489 -20.66 -9.00 3.87
C ASN A 489 -22.03 -9.05 3.19
N GLN A 490 -22.09 -9.66 2.01
CA GLN A 490 -23.33 -9.66 1.21
C GLN A 490 -24.45 -10.56 1.79
N TYR A 491 -24.09 -11.54 2.63
CA TYR A 491 -25.04 -12.47 3.26
C TYR A 491 -25.48 -11.99 4.64
N GLN A 492 -24.65 -11.20 5.31
CA GLN A 492 -24.93 -10.60 6.62
C GLN A 492 -24.42 -9.14 6.65
N PRO A 493 -25.22 -8.17 6.18
CA PRO A 493 -24.79 -6.78 6.00
C PRO A 493 -24.42 -6.01 7.29
N SER A 494 -24.62 -6.60 8.46
CA SER A 494 -24.12 -6.05 9.73
C SER A 494 -22.67 -6.41 10.03
N LEU A 495 -22.08 -7.34 9.28
CA LEU A 495 -20.67 -7.72 9.36
C LEU A 495 -19.85 -7.02 8.30
N PHE A 496 -18.68 -6.58 8.71
CA PHE A 496 -17.72 -5.89 7.84
C PHE A 496 -16.46 -6.73 7.66
N GLU A 497 -16.06 -6.95 6.42
CA GLU A 497 -14.87 -7.71 6.09
C GLU A 497 -13.68 -6.77 5.89
N ILE A 498 -12.60 -7.06 6.60
CA ILE A 498 -11.31 -6.39 6.49
C ILE A 498 -10.45 -7.21 5.55
N PRO A 499 -10.11 -6.69 4.36
CA PRO A 499 -9.24 -7.41 3.44
C PRO A 499 -7.84 -7.58 4.03
N ARG A 500 -7.28 -8.79 3.96
CA ARG A 500 -5.95 -9.12 4.44
C ARG A 500 -5.05 -9.56 3.30
N ARG A 501 -3.79 -9.14 3.32
CA ARG A 501 -2.78 -9.54 2.35
C ARG A 501 -2.10 -10.83 2.79
N PRO A 502 -2.18 -11.90 2.03
CA PRO A 502 -1.29 -13.03 2.24
C PRO A 502 0.15 -12.59 1.92
N THR A 503 1.10 -13.09 2.68
CA THR A 503 2.54 -13.00 2.36
C THR A 503 2.96 -14.25 1.60
N SER A 504 4.13 -14.21 0.95
CA SER A 504 4.69 -15.38 0.27
C SER A 504 5.62 -16.18 1.19
N ILE A 505 5.50 -16.02 2.50
CA ILE A 505 6.12 -16.92 3.49
C ILE A 505 5.09 -17.98 3.84
N PHE A 506 5.45 -19.25 3.66
CA PHE A 506 4.50 -20.34 3.76
C PHE A 506 4.15 -20.66 5.22
N TYR A 507 2.90 -21.07 5.47
CA TYR A 507 2.38 -21.36 6.80
C TYR A 507 3.07 -22.56 7.49
N ASN A 508 3.56 -23.49 6.69
CA ASN A 508 4.14 -24.77 7.08
C ASN A 508 5.68 -24.76 7.06
N THR A 509 6.28 -23.57 7.22
CA THR A 509 7.73 -23.38 7.27
C THR A 509 8.17 -22.73 8.58
N ASN A 510 9.36 -23.11 9.05
CA ASN A 510 9.90 -22.64 10.32
C ASN A 510 11.43 -22.44 10.31
N THR A 511 12.07 -22.60 9.16
CA THR A 511 13.53 -22.45 9.06
C THR A 511 13.98 -21.96 7.69
N SER A 512 15.07 -21.22 7.69
CA SER A 512 15.78 -20.75 6.48
C SER A 512 16.74 -21.80 5.89
N ALA A 513 16.94 -22.93 6.59
CA ALA A 513 17.91 -23.95 6.21
C ALA A 513 17.33 -24.90 5.15
N VAL A 514 18.10 -25.12 4.08
CA VAL A 514 17.76 -26.03 2.99
C VAL A 514 17.88 -27.49 3.41
N GLY A 515 16.99 -28.35 2.94
CA GLY A 515 17.03 -29.81 3.17
C GLY A 515 16.44 -30.26 4.49
N LEU A 516 15.88 -29.38 5.28
CA LEU A 516 15.20 -29.68 6.53
C LEU A 516 13.68 -29.66 6.38
N ALA A 517 12.98 -30.34 7.27
CA ALA A 517 11.54 -30.15 7.39
C ALA A 517 11.25 -28.71 7.81
N GLY A 518 10.24 -28.10 7.18
CA GLY A 518 9.89 -26.69 7.39
C GLY A 518 10.81 -25.68 6.70
N SER A 519 11.61 -26.13 5.72
CA SER A 519 12.48 -25.24 4.93
C SER A 519 11.69 -24.30 4.02
N GLU A 520 11.72 -23.02 4.30
CA GLU A 520 11.13 -22.00 3.41
C GLU A 520 11.78 -21.96 2.02
N PRO A 521 13.14 -22.01 1.87
CA PRO A 521 13.73 -22.05 0.54
C PRO A 521 13.36 -23.29 -0.27
N ASP A 522 13.19 -24.45 0.36
CA ASP A 522 12.81 -25.66 -0.37
C ASP A 522 11.37 -25.59 -0.87
N GLU A 523 10.43 -25.10 -0.05
CA GLU A 523 9.05 -24.93 -0.45
C GLU A 523 8.89 -23.83 -1.51
N TYR A 524 9.57 -22.71 -1.32
CA TYR A 524 9.56 -21.61 -2.29
C TYR A 524 10.04 -22.08 -3.68
N ASN A 525 11.13 -22.83 -3.71
CA ASN A 525 11.67 -23.38 -4.97
C ASN A 525 10.81 -24.54 -5.53
N TYR A 526 10.11 -25.27 -4.66
CA TYR A 526 9.14 -26.25 -5.10
C TYR A 526 7.99 -25.61 -5.90
N PHE A 527 7.56 -24.43 -5.50
CA PHE A 527 6.51 -23.69 -6.23
C PHE A 527 7.07 -22.88 -7.39
N TYR A 528 8.13 -22.11 -7.21
CA TYR A 528 8.58 -21.05 -8.12
C TYR A 528 9.94 -21.29 -8.77
N GLY A 529 10.70 -22.29 -8.35
CA GLY A 529 12.04 -22.59 -8.85
C GLY A 529 12.07 -23.10 -10.29
N PRO A 530 13.25 -23.47 -10.80
CA PRO A 530 13.44 -23.90 -12.19
C PRO A 530 12.53 -25.06 -12.61
N THR A 531 12.29 -25.97 -11.69
CA THR A 531 11.40 -27.13 -11.85
C THR A 531 10.08 -26.97 -11.12
N GLY A 532 9.82 -25.76 -10.59
CA GLY A 532 8.64 -25.44 -9.80
C GLY A 532 7.34 -25.72 -10.52
N ILE A 533 6.28 -25.99 -9.74
CA ILE A 533 4.97 -26.34 -10.30
C ILE A 533 4.21 -25.14 -10.88
N PHE A 534 4.47 -23.92 -10.36
CA PHE A 534 3.90 -22.71 -10.92
C PHE A 534 4.74 -22.19 -12.10
N ARG A 535 4.07 -21.69 -13.10
CA ARG A 535 4.65 -21.21 -14.35
C ARG A 535 4.08 -19.87 -14.75
N ILE A 536 4.89 -19.01 -15.33
CA ILE A 536 4.44 -17.71 -15.86
C ILE A 536 3.45 -17.99 -17.01
N GLY A 537 2.25 -17.45 -16.90
CA GLY A 537 1.19 -17.66 -17.88
C GLY A 537 0.47 -19.02 -17.80
N GLY A 538 0.76 -19.82 -16.76
CA GLY A 538 0.10 -21.11 -16.50
C GLY A 538 0.87 -22.34 -16.97
N PRO A 539 0.25 -23.53 -16.93
CA PRO A 539 0.91 -24.79 -17.25
C PRO A 539 1.61 -24.78 -18.63
N GLY A 540 2.88 -25.20 -18.66
CA GLY A 540 3.70 -25.20 -19.88
C GLY A 540 4.45 -23.88 -20.14
N GLY A 541 4.22 -22.85 -19.35
CA GLY A 541 4.96 -21.59 -19.42
C GLY A 541 6.39 -21.70 -18.85
N PRO A 542 7.20 -20.64 -18.97
CA PRO A 542 8.54 -20.61 -18.39
C PRO A 542 8.47 -20.59 -16.84
N PRO A 543 9.52 -21.07 -16.16
CA PRO A 543 9.59 -20.99 -14.70
C PRO A 543 9.63 -19.53 -14.23
N PHE A 544 9.16 -19.29 -13.01
CA PHE A 544 9.30 -17.97 -12.39
C PHE A 544 10.77 -17.61 -12.17
N PHE A 545 11.58 -18.60 -11.74
CA PHE A 545 13.02 -18.43 -11.56
C PHE A 545 13.76 -19.50 -12.33
N THR A 546 14.82 -19.11 -13.01
CA THR A 546 15.72 -20.02 -13.75
C THR A 546 16.75 -20.70 -12.87
N THR A 547 16.89 -20.26 -11.63
CA THR A 547 17.76 -20.82 -10.59
C THR A 547 16.99 -20.93 -9.28
N ASN A 548 17.39 -21.87 -8.43
CA ASN A 548 16.84 -21.94 -7.08
C ASN A 548 17.15 -20.65 -6.32
N GLN A 549 16.18 -20.16 -5.59
CA GLN A 549 16.31 -18.97 -4.76
C GLN A 549 16.87 -19.36 -3.39
N THR A 550 17.82 -18.59 -2.90
CA THR A 550 18.34 -18.68 -1.53
C THR A 550 17.42 -17.94 -0.56
N TRP A 551 17.56 -18.22 0.75
CA TRP A 551 16.81 -17.46 1.76
C TRP A 551 17.02 -15.95 1.64
N ASP A 552 18.26 -15.50 1.46
CA ASP A 552 18.55 -14.07 1.31
C ASP A 552 17.80 -13.44 0.12
N GLN A 553 17.69 -14.15 -1.00
CA GLN A 553 16.96 -13.67 -2.18
C GLN A 553 15.44 -13.63 -1.93
N ILE A 554 14.90 -14.63 -1.23
CA ILE A 554 13.49 -14.70 -0.85
C ILE A 554 13.18 -13.57 0.14
N ARG A 555 13.94 -13.47 1.23
CA ARG A 555 13.82 -12.42 2.24
C ARG A 555 13.87 -11.01 1.62
N ASP A 556 14.83 -10.77 0.73
CA ASP A 556 14.98 -9.46 0.09
C ASP A 556 13.77 -9.10 -0.77
N ARG A 557 13.24 -10.07 -1.53
CA ARG A 557 12.04 -9.90 -2.36
C ARG A 557 10.78 -9.66 -1.53
N GLU A 558 10.55 -10.51 -0.51
CA GLU A 558 9.36 -10.39 0.32
C GLU A 558 9.37 -9.09 1.14
N SER A 559 10.53 -8.71 1.66
CA SER A 559 10.68 -7.42 2.34
C SER A 559 10.52 -6.22 1.40
N ASP A 560 10.89 -6.33 0.12
CA ASP A 560 10.59 -5.31 -0.90
C ASP A 560 9.08 -5.21 -1.16
N THR A 561 8.37 -6.34 -1.18
CA THR A 561 6.91 -6.36 -1.32
C THR A 561 6.25 -5.62 -0.16
N LEU A 562 6.64 -5.92 1.09
CA LEU A 562 6.14 -5.23 2.28
C LEU A 562 6.49 -3.74 2.26
N LEU A 563 7.72 -3.38 1.88
CA LEU A 563 8.13 -1.99 1.70
C LEU A 563 7.24 -1.26 0.69
N GLY A 564 6.88 -1.92 -0.40
CA GLY A 564 5.95 -1.38 -1.39
C GLY A 564 4.57 -1.03 -0.79
N TYR A 565 4.01 -1.89 0.07
CA TYR A 565 2.75 -1.61 0.78
C TYR A 565 2.90 -0.41 1.73
N MET A 566 3.98 -0.36 2.51
CA MET A 566 4.27 0.76 3.42
C MET A 566 4.39 2.09 2.68
N LEU A 567 5.13 2.13 1.56
CA LEU A 567 5.35 3.34 0.77
C LEU A 567 4.06 3.89 0.16
N ARG A 568 3.11 3.04 -0.15
CA ARG A 568 1.79 3.43 -0.67
C ARG A 568 0.80 3.85 0.41
N GLY A 569 1.11 3.59 1.69
CA GLY A 569 0.18 3.82 2.80
C GLY A 569 -0.99 2.85 2.80
N GLU A 570 -0.74 1.61 2.39
CA GLU A 570 -1.73 0.54 2.40
C GLU A 570 -2.04 0.12 3.83
N GLN A 571 -3.33 -0.05 4.15
CA GLN A 571 -3.80 -0.23 5.53
C GLN A 571 -4.03 -1.71 5.89
N TYR A 572 -4.03 -2.61 4.92
CA TYR A 572 -4.42 -4.00 5.11
C TYR A 572 -3.44 -4.80 5.96
N PRO A 573 -3.93 -5.69 6.85
CA PRO A 573 -3.08 -6.58 7.64
C PRO A 573 -2.29 -7.55 6.75
N LEU A 574 -1.17 -8.03 7.28
CA LEU A 574 -0.25 -8.95 6.60
C LEU A 574 -0.30 -10.31 7.27
N MET A 575 -0.61 -11.36 6.52
CA MET A 575 -0.76 -12.72 7.04
C MET A 575 0.60 -13.41 7.22
N PHE A 576 0.80 -13.95 8.40
CA PHE A 576 1.87 -14.90 8.77
C PHE A 576 1.26 -16.03 9.60
N HIS A 577 2.06 -17.05 9.93
CA HIS A 577 1.62 -18.16 10.76
C HIS A 577 2.62 -18.44 11.88
N GLN A 578 2.18 -19.16 12.90
CA GLN A 578 3.00 -19.42 14.08
C GLN A 578 4.34 -20.10 13.76
N GLY A 579 4.39 -20.99 12.75
CA GLY A 579 5.64 -21.63 12.31
C GLY A 579 6.72 -20.64 11.91
N ASN A 580 6.33 -19.51 11.30
CA ASN A 580 7.26 -18.47 10.86
C ASN A 580 7.94 -17.72 12.02
N LEU A 581 7.46 -17.91 13.26
CA LEU A 581 8.02 -17.28 14.47
C LEU A 581 9.13 -18.11 15.12
N ALA A 582 9.35 -19.35 14.67
CA ALA A 582 10.38 -20.22 15.21
C ALA A 582 11.75 -19.55 15.20
N ALA A 583 12.38 -19.42 16.33
CA ALA A 583 13.72 -18.87 16.47
C ALA A 583 14.77 -19.91 16.01
N TYR A 584 14.87 -20.11 14.68
CA TYR A 584 15.59 -21.22 14.05
C TYR A 584 17.11 -21.25 14.34
N ASP A 585 17.66 -20.14 14.77
CA ASP A 585 19.06 -20.00 15.23
C ASP A 585 19.16 -19.50 16.69
N GLY A 586 18.04 -19.45 17.41
CA GLY A 586 17.93 -18.94 18.77
C GLY A 586 17.71 -17.42 18.86
N VAL A 587 17.72 -16.69 17.75
CA VAL A 587 17.57 -15.22 17.69
C VAL A 587 16.62 -14.80 16.57
N ASN A 588 16.82 -15.32 15.36
CA ASN A 588 16.10 -14.92 14.17
C ASN A 588 15.00 -15.94 13.81
N SER A 589 13.92 -15.46 13.24
CA SER A 589 12.86 -16.26 12.65
C SER A 589 12.60 -15.78 11.20
N LEU A 590 11.89 -16.58 10.41
CA LEU A 590 11.50 -16.16 9.06
C LEU A 590 10.73 -14.84 9.10
N PHE A 591 9.87 -14.68 10.09
CA PHE A 591 9.11 -13.44 10.33
C PHE A 591 10.01 -12.26 10.64
N THR A 592 10.90 -12.38 11.63
CA THR A 592 11.77 -11.25 12.06
C THR A 592 12.73 -10.83 10.97
N ASP A 593 13.19 -11.77 10.15
CA ASP A 593 14.06 -11.50 8.99
C ASP A 593 13.34 -10.67 7.93
N VAL A 594 12.14 -11.07 7.52
CA VAL A 594 11.40 -10.39 6.44
C VAL A 594 10.85 -9.06 6.91
N VAL A 595 10.16 -9.01 8.05
CA VAL A 595 9.58 -7.78 8.58
C VAL A 595 10.67 -6.79 9.01
N GLY A 596 11.72 -7.28 9.69
CA GLY A 596 12.87 -6.47 10.08
C GLY A 596 13.58 -5.86 8.88
N SER A 597 13.78 -6.64 7.81
CA SER A 597 14.36 -6.15 6.55
C SER A 597 13.49 -5.04 5.93
N ALA A 598 12.15 -5.22 5.91
CA ALA A 598 11.23 -4.21 5.35
C ALA A 598 11.28 -2.90 6.18
N LEU A 599 11.25 -2.99 7.51
CA LEU A 599 11.35 -1.84 8.40
C LEU A 599 12.70 -1.11 8.24
N ASN A 600 13.81 -1.85 8.13
CA ASN A 600 15.14 -1.27 7.91
C ASN A 600 15.24 -0.57 6.55
N LYS A 601 14.71 -1.18 5.48
CA LYS A 601 14.64 -0.56 4.15
C LYS A 601 13.81 0.72 4.18
N PHE A 602 12.68 0.71 4.91
CA PHE A 602 11.84 1.90 5.08
C PHE A 602 12.56 3.01 5.85
N ALA A 603 13.21 2.69 6.97
CA ALA A 603 13.96 3.66 7.77
C ALA A 603 15.13 4.29 7.01
N ALA A 604 15.74 3.56 6.08
CA ALA A 604 16.80 4.10 5.22
C ALA A 604 16.30 5.16 4.22
N ILE A 605 14.99 5.17 3.92
CA ILE A 605 14.40 6.03 2.90
C ILE A 605 13.52 7.12 3.53
N SER A 606 12.73 6.78 4.54
CA SER A 606 11.65 7.61 5.09
C SER A 606 11.87 7.98 6.55
N GLN A 607 11.38 9.15 6.96
CA GLN A 607 11.33 9.59 8.36
C GLN A 607 9.94 9.39 8.99
N LEU A 608 8.96 8.91 8.21
CA LEU A 608 7.58 8.79 8.68
C LEU A 608 7.43 7.69 9.73
N PRO A 609 6.64 7.92 10.80
CA PRO A 609 6.31 6.88 11.75
C PRO A 609 5.56 5.70 11.12
N VAL A 610 5.77 4.50 11.64
CA VAL A 610 5.03 3.29 11.25
C VAL A 610 4.00 2.96 12.32
N ILE A 611 2.78 2.67 11.88
CA ILE A 611 1.62 2.42 12.74
C ILE A 611 1.17 0.97 12.56
N SER A 612 0.99 0.24 13.66
CA SER A 612 0.20 -0.99 13.71
C SER A 612 -1.14 -0.71 14.38
N MET A 613 -2.18 -1.40 13.98
CA MET A 613 -3.53 -1.19 14.50
C MET A 613 -4.17 -2.51 14.96
N GLN A 614 -4.92 -2.43 16.05
CA GLN A 614 -5.85 -3.50 16.42
C GLN A 614 -6.94 -3.62 15.36
N GLU A 615 -7.44 -4.83 15.14
CA GLU A 615 -8.32 -5.15 14.01
C GLU A 615 -9.61 -4.30 13.99
N SER A 616 -10.27 -4.13 15.13
CA SER A 616 -11.47 -3.29 15.22
C SER A 616 -11.23 -1.83 14.88
N ASN A 617 -10.08 -1.28 15.29
CA ASN A 617 -9.70 0.09 14.92
C ASN A 617 -9.42 0.22 13.43
N LEU A 618 -8.80 -0.81 12.84
CA LEU A 618 -8.58 -0.87 11.40
C LEU A 618 -9.90 -0.96 10.63
N GLY A 619 -10.81 -1.82 11.07
CA GLY A 619 -12.16 -1.92 10.49
C GLY A 619 -12.90 -0.58 10.50
N ALA A 620 -12.88 0.13 11.63
CA ALA A 620 -13.49 1.46 11.75
C ALA A 620 -12.81 2.49 10.82
N LEU A 621 -11.48 2.40 10.65
CA LEU A 621 -10.75 3.28 9.73
C LEU A 621 -11.17 3.03 8.27
N LEU A 622 -11.27 1.77 7.85
CA LEU A 622 -11.71 1.41 6.49
C LEU A 622 -13.18 1.82 6.24
N GLN A 623 -14.07 1.66 7.22
CA GLN A 623 -15.45 2.15 7.16
C GLN A 623 -15.50 3.67 7.03
N SER A 624 -14.69 4.39 7.80
CA SER A 624 -14.58 5.85 7.70
C SER A 624 -14.14 6.28 6.30
N ARG A 625 -13.19 5.54 5.70
CA ARG A 625 -12.76 5.79 4.33
C ARG A 625 -13.88 5.54 3.31
N MET A 626 -14.68 4.49 3.48
CA MET A 626 -15.84 4.22 2.60
C MET A 626 -16.88 5.34 2.72
N ALA A 627 -17.17 5.82 3.93
CA ALA A 627 -18.07 6.94 4.14
C ALA A 627 -17.55 8.21 3.46
N TYR A 628 -16.24 8.50 3.56
CA TYR A 628 -15.61 9.61 2.85
C TYR A 628 -15.75 9.47 1.33
N ASN A 629 -15.43 8.31 0.77
CA ASN A 629 -15.50 8.08 -0.69
C ASN A 629 -16.92 8.28 -1.26
N THR A 630 -17.95 8.03 -0.45
CA THR A 630 -19.38 8.14 -0.85
C THR A 630 -20.04 9.46 -0.44
N SER A 631 -19.36 10.29 0.34
CA SER A 631 -19.93 11.53 0.92
C SER A 631 -20.23 12.64 -0.09
N GLN A 632 -19.74 12.52 -1.33
CA GLN A 632 -19.79 13.56 -2.35
C GLN A 632 -19.22 14.91 -1.82
N VAL A 633 -18.08 14.82 -1.13
CA VAL A 633 -17.41 16.00 -0.58
C VAL A 633 -16.96 16.94 -1.70
N GLN A 634 -17.18 18.21 -1.49
CA GLN A 634 -16.61 19.30 -2.26
C GLN A 634 -15.88 20.24 -1.30
N ALA A 635 -14.71 20.71 -1.71
CA ALA A 635 -14.00 21.69 -0.92
C ALA A 635 -13.45 22.81 -1.83
N THR A 636 -13.55 24.02 -1.34
CA THR A 636 -13.08 25.24 -2.02
C THR A 636 -12.03 25.91 -1.15
N LEU A 637 -10.84 26.10 -1.70
CA LEU A 637 -9.73 26.81 -1.09
C LEU A 637 -9.72 28.25 -1.59
N THR A 638 -9.83 29.22 -0.68
CA THR A 638 -9.47 30.62 -0.93
C THR A 638 -8.07 30.83 -0.35
N PRO A 639 -7.01 30.89 -1.18
CA PRO A 639 -5.63 30.86 -0.71
C PRO A 639 -5.31 31.93 0.34
N GLY A 640 -4.75 31.53 1.48
CA GLY A 640 -4.42 32.42 2.60
C GLY A 640 -5.62 32.96 3.38
N VAL A 641 -6.85 32.57 3.04
CA VAL A 641 -8.07 33.04 3.67
C VAL A 641 -8.85 31.92 4.35
N SER A 642 -9.34 30.94 3.59
CA SER A 642 -10.22 29.91 4.12
C SER A 642 -10.28 28.66 3.28
N ILE A 643 -10.74 27.57 3.92
CA ILE A 643 -11.25 26.38 3.26
C ILE A 643 -12.72 26.23 3.61
N GLU A 644 -13.58 26.07 2.61
CA GLU A 644 -14.97 25.69 2.77
C GLU A 644 -15.14 24.23 2.34
N ILE A 645 -15.77 23.41 3.18
CA ILE A 645 -16.02 21.99 2.94
C ILE A 645 -17.50 21.74 3.02
N ASP A 646 -18.06 21.16 1.94
CA ASP A 646 -19.44 20.76 1.81
C ASP A 646 -19.55 19.25 1.65
N THR A 647 -20.57 18.63 2.25
CA THR A 647 -20.85 17.20 2.10
C THR A 647 -22.33 16.93 1.88
N VAL A 648 -22.63 15.95 1.03
CA VAL A 648 -23.99 15.42 0.87
C VAL A 648 -24.22 14.29 1.90
N GLY A 649 -23.29 13.33 1.98
CA GLY A 649 -23.30 12.27 2.96
C GLY A 649 -22.51 12.62 4.22
N ALA A 650 -22.86 12.01 5.35
CA ALA A 650 -22.07 12.15 6.57
C ALA A 650 -20.71 11.42 6.43
N ALA A 651 -19.62 12.08 6.79
CA ALA A 651 -18.29 11.50 6.75
C ALA A 651 -17.30 12.25 7.63
N SER A 652 -16.17 11.60 7.94
CA SER A 652 -14.98 12.29 8.46
C SER A 652 -14.04 12.59 7.29
N ILE A 653 -13.80 13.86 7.03
CA ILE A 653 -13.03 14.33 5.87
C ILE A 653 -11.55 14.47 6.25
N PRO A 654 -10.65 13.69 5.63
CA PRO A 654 -9.22 13.84 5.86
C PRO A 654 -8.70 15.08 5.12
N VAL A 655 -7.98 15.95 5.82
CA VAL A 655 -7.35 17.14 5.24
C VAL A 655 -5.91 17.20 5.70
N THR A 656 -4.99 17.21 4.75
CA THR A 656 -3.56 17.46 4.99
C THR A 656 -3.28 18.97 4.83
N GLY A 657 -2.43 19.51 5.71
CA GLY A 657 -2.03 20.93 5.71
C GLY A 657 -2.98 21.85 6.48
N LEU A 658 -4.06 21.35 7.05
CA LEU A 658 -4.97 22.07 7.92
C LEU A 658 -4.89 21.51 9.36
N CYS A 659 -4.76 22.39 10.34
CA CYS A 659 -4.89 22.02 11.74
C CYS A 659 -6.24 22.51 12.28
N ALA A 660 -7.23 21.60 12.30
CA ALA A 660 -8.59 21.80 12.81
C ALA A 660 -8.98 20.58 13.65
N ASP A 661 -10.19 20.48 14.09
CA ASP A 661 -10.79 19.40 14.88
C ASP A 661 -9.96 18.11 15.03
N GLY A 662 -9.26 17.92 16.16
CA GLY A 662 -8.45 16.72 16.39
C GLY A 662 -7.18 16.64 15.54
N CYS A 663 -6.60 17.77 15.16
CA CYS A 663 -5.35 17.88 14.42
C CYS A 663 -4.24 16.99 15.03
N GLN A 664 -3.59 16.25 14.14
CA GLN A 664 -2.43 15.42 14.47
C GLN A 664 -1.24 15.81 13.59
N THR A 665 -0.06 15.80 14.17
CA THR A 665 1.19 15.89 13.42
C THR A 665 1.60 14.48 13.00
N TYR A 666 1.82 14.27 11.70
CA TYR A 666 2.33 13.03 11.17
C TYR A 666 3.50 13.31 10.22
N GLY A 667 4.71 12.97 10.66
CA GLY A 667 5.93 13.41 9.97
C GLY A 667 5.97 14.94 9.87
N PRO A 668 6.18 15.51 8.67
CA PRO A 668 6.20 16.96 8.48
C PRO A 668 4.80 17.60 8.39
N ASP A 669 3.73 16.80 8.30
CA ASP A 669 2.39 17.27 7.95
C ASP A 669 1.50 17.45 9.18
N GLN A 670 0.68 18.50 9.16
CA GLN A 670 -0.51 18.60 9.99
C GLN A 670 -1.66 17.90 9.27
N GLN A 671 -2.36 17.03 9.97
CA GLN A 671 -3.50 16.28 9.42
C GLN A 671 -4.70 16.40 10.33
N SER A 672 -5.85 16.71 9.76
CA SER A 672 -7.13 16.75 10.45
C SER A 672 -8.10 15.72 9.86
N LEU A 673 -8.92 15.15 10.73
CA LEU A 673 -10.04 14.31 10.34
C LEU A 673 -11.32 15.01 10.78
N ILE A 674 -11.97 15.72 9.85
CA ILE A 674 -13.04 16.66 10.14
C ILE A 674 -14.40 15.97 10.06
N PRO A 675 -15.13 15.78 11.18
CA PRO A 675 -16.45 15.19 11.15
C PRO A 675 -17.44 16.15 10.49
N MET A 676 -18.13 15.69 9.44
CA MET A 676 -19.14 16.43 8.69
C MET A 676 -20.47 15.67 8.73
N PRO A 677 -21.53 16.23 9.32
CA PRO A 677 -22.88 15.70 9.17
C PRO A 677 -23.36 15.71 7.72
N ALA A 678 -24.33 14.87 7.37
CA ALA A 678 -24.93 14.88 6.05
C ALA A 678 -25.55 16.25 5.73
N GLY A 679 -25.34 16.74 4.50
CA GLY A 679 -25.88 18.01 4.02
C GLY A 679 -25.31 19.24 4.74
N SER A 680 -24.09 19.15 5.29
CA SER A 680 -23.48 20.25 6.04
C SER A 680 -22.39 20.97 5.27
N SER A 681 -22.17 22.23 5.63
CA SER A 681 -21.05 23.08 5.18
C SER A 681 -20.30 23.63 6.39
N ARG A 682 -18.96 23.65 6.30
CA ARG A 682 -18.09 24.25 7.32
C ARG A 682 -16.97 25.05 6.66
N THR A 683 -16.68 26.21 7.24
CA THR A 683 -15.59 27.07 6.80
C THR A 683 -14.50 27.14 7.88
N PHE A 684 -13.25 26.94 7.46
CA PHE A 684 -12.06 27.02 8.30
C PHE A 684 -11.19 28.20 7.83
N LEU A 685 -10.89 29.12 8.73
CA LEU A 685 -10.01 30.25 8.42
C LEU A 685 -8.53 29.77 8.45
N LEU A 686 -7.81 30.14 7.41
CA LEU A 686 -6.36 29.95 7.35
C LEU A 686 -5.71 31.17 8.01
N VAL A 687 -5.58 31.14 9.35
CA VAL A 687 -4.95 32.24 10.09
C VAL A 687 -3.49 32.32 9.68
N PRO A 688 -2.97 33.44 9.18
CA PRO A 688 -1.53 33.64 9.11
C PRO A 688 -0.96 33.45 10.52
N LEU A 689 0.09 32.64 10.66
CA LEU A 689 0.85 32.63 11.92
C LEU A 689 1.19 34.08 12.24
N PRO A 690 0.93 34.56 13.49
CA PRO A 690 1.30 35.90 13.86
C PRO A 690 2.80 36.07 13.56
N PRO A 691 3.24 37.19 12.98
CA PRO A 691 4.65 37.42 12.77
C PRO A 691 5.36 37.18 14.09
N LEU A 692 6.34 36.31 14.10
CA LEU A 692 7.22 36.10 15.26
C LEU A 692 7.65 37.48 15.70
N GLY A 693 7.09 37.93 16.83
CA GLY A 693 7.40 39.25 17.39
C GLY A 693 8.91 39.34 17.57
N LEU A 694 9.54 40.14 16.75
CA LEU A 694 10.86 40.67 17.06
C LEU A 694 10.64 41.47 18.36
N GLY A 695 10.89 40.81 19.48
CA GLY A 695 10.98 41.49 20.76
C GLY A 695 12.02 42.61 20.63
N LEU A 696 11.57 43.83 20.82
CA LEU A 696 12.41 45.01 21.10
C LEU A 696 13.14 44.77 22.42
#